data_7034a662566c7af08ea1f99fa49e57bd
#
_entry.id   7034a662566c7af08ea1f99fa49e57bd
#
_cell.length_a   1.000
_cell.length_b   1.000
_cell.length_c   1.000
_cell.angle_alpha   90.00
_cell.angle_beta   90.00
_cell.angle_gamma   90.00
#
_symmetry.space_group_name_H-M   'P 1'
#
loop_
_entity.id
_entity.type
_entity.pdbx_description
1 polymer ?
#
loop_
_entity_poly.entity_id
_entity_poly.type
_entity_poly.pdbx_seq_one_letter_code
_entity_poly.pdbx_strand_id
1 'polypeptide(L)'
;MAKETTFEIRAGHGQQLGANYDGKGVNFALFSAHAERVELCLFDPSGKTEIARLELPEYTHEVWHGYVPDLKPGALYGYRVYGPYDPENGHRFNPHKLLIDPYARELVGDIDWNDAHFGYELGHDELDLSFDTRDSAPFTPKCKVIDPNAFDWQDNNRPNVPWPHTVVYESHVKGFTQMNPAIPPELRGTFEGMGHKASVDYIKSLGITSVELLPVHWFPDDQHLLDRGLKNFWGYNTLGFFAPASRYYGPAGIQGFRDMVRAYHDAGIEVILDVVYNHTAEGNELGPTLSFKGIDNYSYYRTLPDQHRYYINDTGTGNTVNTSHPRVLQMVMDSLRYWAESMHIDGFRFDLGTILGREPEGFDPRGGFFDAVTQDPVLSKLKLIGEPWDIGPGGYQVGGFPPGWGEWNDKYRDTVREYWKGDNVSTDFAARLLGSGDLYDLRGRRPWASVNFITAHDGFTLNDLVSYNEKHNADNGEDNNDGHNDNRSYNYGEEGPTENPDIIATRERQKRNFLTTLLFSHGTPMLLAGDEFGRTQKGNNNGYCQDSEISWIDWKGLSENDAALREFTRRLIALRAQQPLLRRESWRDGLEIRWFNAGGGPQQAEQWDEGSTLGVSISRPDLQQEDGIWHDVLMLFNPFEGTVPFQIPQFGEGGWVLEFSTADDAAAGTAFTETVEYELAGRSITLFRRP
;
A
#
# COMPACT_ATOMS: atom_id res chain seq x y z
N MET A 1 -35.16 -0.04 40.10
CA MET A 1 -35.62 -0.88 38.99
C MET A 1 -35.29 -0.09 37.74
N ALA A 2 -34.25 -0.52 36.99
CA ALA A 2 -33.99 0.02 35.65
C ALA A 2 -35.22 -0.33 34.78
N LYS A 3 -35.80 0.66 34.08
CA LYS A 3 -36.81 0.36 33.07
C LYS A 3 -36.16 -0.60 32.07
N GLU A 4 -36.74 -1.80 31.90
CA GLU A 4 -36.43 -2.62 30.73
C GLU A 4 -36.70 -1.78 29.49
N THR A 5 -35.67 -1.41 28.79
CA THR A 5 -35.79 -0.70 27.51
C THR A 5 -36.28 -1.73 26.49
N THR A 6 -37.55 -1.70 26.15
CA THR A 6 -38.11 -2.52 25.10
C THR A 6 -37.80 -1.83 23.77
N PHE A 7 -36.95 -2.43 22.94
CA PHE A 7 -36.68 -1.92 21.60
C PHE A 7 -37.80 -2.36 20.64
N GLU A 8 -38.31 -1.43 19.86
CA GLU A 8 -39.23 -1.68 18.78
C GLU A 8 -38.49 -1.62 17.44
N ILE A 9 -38.82 -2.51 16.51
CA ILE A 9 -38.32 -2.45 15.13
C ILE A 9 -39.51 -2.25 14.20
N ARG A 10 -39.36 -1.36 13.21
CA ARG A 10 -40.37 -1.01 12.21
C ARG A 10 -39.84 -1.29 10.82
N ALA A 11 -40.71 -1.20 9.81
CA ALA A 11 -40.29 -1.19 8.42
C ALA A 11 -39.23 -0.11 8.20
N GLY A 12 -38.11 -0.48 7.55
CA GLY A 12 -37.02 0.39 7.17
C GLY A 12 -36.95 0.52 5.64
N HIS A 13 -35.74 0.81 5.14
CA HIS A 13 -35.46 0.84 3.70
C HIS A 13 -34.13 0.16 3.37
N GLY A 14 -34.06 -0.54 2.22
CA GLY A 14 -32.87 -1.27 1.76
C GLY A 14 -31.95 -0.45 0.83
N GLN A 15 -32.18 0.85 0.69
CA GLN A 15 -31.44 1.67 -0.28
C GLN A 15 -30.00 1.98 0.16
N GLN A 16 -29.77 2.08 1.47
CA GLN A 16 -28.47 2.38 2.05
C GLN A 16 -28.10 1.26 3.01
N LEU A 17 -27.07 0.50 2.66
CA LEU A 17 -26.59 -0.63 3.45
C LEU A 17 -25.89 -0.16 4.73
N GLY A 18 -25.83 -1.08 5.73
CA GLY A 18 -25.26 -0.83 7.06
C GLY A 18 -26.21 -0.13 8.03
N ALA A 19 -25.66 0.35 9.14
CA ALA A 19 -26.39 1.08 10.18
C ALA A 19 -26.34 2.58 9.92
N ASN A 20 -27.48 3.20 9.60
CA ASN A 20 -27.59 4.59 9.20
C ASN A 20 -28.46 5.38 10.17
N TYR A 21 -27.82 6.28 10.95
CA TYR A 21 -28.48 7.17 11.89
C TYR A 21 -29.04 8.42 11.18
N ASP A 22 -30.31 8.74 11.39
CA ASP A 22 -31.03 9.87 10.76
C ASP A 22 -31.36 11.02 11.71
N GLY A 23 -30.82 10.99 12.94
CA GLY A 23 -31.15 11.97 14.00
C GLY A 23 -32.29 11.53 14.91
N LYS A 24 -33.12 10.57 14.53
CA LYS A 24 -34.28 10.08 15.28
C LYS A 24 -34.17 8.60 15.66
N GLY A 25 -33.50 7.81 14.85
CA GLY A 25 -33.28 6.39 15.04
C GLY A 25 -32.25 5.87 14.06
N VAL A 26 -32.18 4.54 13.90
CA VAL A 26 -31.20 3.89 13.02
C VAL A 26 -31.90 2.95 12.06
N ASN A 27 -31.65 3.14 10.77
CA ASN A 27 -32.01 2.18 9.74
C ASN A 27 -30.88 1.16 9.58
N PHE A 28 -31.20 -0.12 9.70
CA PHE A 28 -30.30 -1.24 9.47
C PHE A 28 -30.66 -1.91 8.15
N ALA A 29 -29.67 -2.16 7.31
CA ALA A 29 -29.85 -2.83 6.03
C ALA A 29 -28.67 -3.75 5.73
N LEU A 30 -28.94 -5.04 5.49
CA LEU A 30 -27.94 -6.09 5.26
C LEU A 30 -28.27 -6.85 3.98
N PHE A 31 -27.30 -6.92 3.06
CA PHE A 31 -27.41 -7.77 1.88
C PHE A 31 -27.20 -9.24 2.25
N SER A 32 -28.16 -10.09 1.90
CA SER A 32 -28.04 -11.54 1.91
C SER A 32 -29.14 -12.13 1.03
N ALA A 33 -28.76 -12.68 -0.12
CA ALA A 33 -29.68 -13.22 -1.10
C ALA A 33 -30.29 -14.59 -0.68
N HIS A 34 -29.51 -15.38 0.06
CA HIS A 34 -29.85 -16.78 0.40
C HIS A 34 -30.27 -16.96 1.86
N ALA A 35 -30.29 -15.89 2.67
CA ALA A 35 -30.80 -15.96 4.03
C ALA A 35 -32.32 -16.15 4.04
N GLU A 36 -32.79 -16.90 5.04
CA GLU A 36 -34.22 -17.13 5.34
C GLU A 36 -34.74 -16.16 6.42
N ARG A 37 -33.85 -15.64 7.25
CA ARG A 37 -34.15 -14.70 8.33
C ARG A 37 -32.88 -14.01 8.80
N VAL A 38 -32.97 -12.73 9.17
CA VAL A 38 -31.88 -11.97 9.78
C VAL A 38 -32.33 -11.35 11.10
N GLU A 39 -31.54 -11.55 12.15
CA GLU A 39 -31.76 -10.93 13.46
C GLU A 39 -30.66 -9.90 13.74
N LEU A 40 -31.08 -8.68 14.08
CA LEU A 40 -30.25 -7.64 14.66
C LEU A 40 -30.12 -7.90 16.17
N CYS A 41 -28.88 -8.09 16.64
CA CYS A 41 -28.57 -8.23 18.06
C CYS A 41 -28.02 -6.91 18.59
N LEU A 42 -28.63 -6.34 19.63
CA LEU A 42 -28.16 -5.15 20.33
C LEU A 42 -27.49 -5.55 21.65
N PHE A 43 -26.40 -4.86 21.97
CA PHE A 43 -25.61 -5.14 23.17
C PHE A 43 -25.59 -3.96 24.12
N ASP A 44 -25.32 -4.26 25.39
CA ASP A 44 -25.07 -3.26 26.40
C ASP A 44 -23.80 -2.43 26.08
N PRO A 45 -23.56 -1.28 26.69
CA PRO A 45 -22.38 -0.44 26.40
C PRO A 45 -21.04 -1.14 26.63
N SER A 46 -20.99 -2.23 27.39
CA SER A 46 -19.79 -3.04 27.59
C SER A 46 -19.54 -4.03 26.45
N GLY A 47 -20.52 -4.26 25.59
CA GLY A 47 -20.48 -5.26 24.51
C GLY A 47 -20.58 -6.71 24.98
N LYS A 48 -20.80 -6.95 26.28
CA LYS A 48 -20.79 -8.31 26.87
C LYS A 48 -22.16 -8.94 26.96
N THR A 49 -23.22 -8.14 27.08
CA THR A 49 -24.59 -8.64 27.30
C THR A 49 -25.46 -8.28 26.10
N GLU A 50 -26.03 -9.30 25.44
CA GLU A 50 -27.09 -9.08 24.45
C GLU A 50 -28.35 -8.61 25.17
N ILE A 51 -28.81 -7.38 24.87
CA ILE A 51 -29.97 -6.73 25.52
C ILE A 51 -31.24 -6.77 24.69
N ALA A 52 -31.12 -7.03 23.38
CA ALA A 52 -32.26 -7.24 22.49
C ALA A 52 -31.85 -8.03 21.26
N ARG A 53 -32.81 -8.77 20.72
CA ARG A 53 -32.71 -9.48 19.45
C ARG A 53 -33.98 -9.19 18.66
N LEU A 54 -33.81 -8.58 17.48
CA LEU A 54 -34.90 -8.04 16.67
C LEU A 54 -34.80 -8.64 15.27
N GLU A 55 -35.84 -9.30 14.81
CA GLU A 55 -35.91 -9.75 13.41
C GLU A 55 -36.09 -8.57 12.48
N LEU A 56 -35.28 -8.48 11.41
CA LEU A 56 -35.46 -7.47 10.37
C LEU A 56 -36.74 -7.79 9.59
N PRO A 57 -37.76 -6.86 9.62
CA PRO A 57 -39.11 -7.20 9.18
C PRO A 57 -39.32 -7.17 7.67
N GLU A 58 -38.39 -6.55 6.92
CA GLU A 58 -38.54 -6.32 5.49
C GLU A 58 -37.40 -6.92 4.70
N TYR A 59 -37.75 -7.44 3.49
CA TYR A 59 -36.80 -7.97 2.50
C TYR A 59 -37.12 -7.41 1.13
N THR A 60 -36.19 -6.63 0.57
CA THR A 60 -36.40 -5.95 -0.72
C THR A 60 -35.13 -6.03 -1.57
N HIS A 61 -35.21 -6.64 -2.74
CA HIS A 61 -34.08 -6.78 -3.66
C HIS A 61 -32.81 -7.37 -3.00
N GLU A 62 -32.99 -8.48 -2.32
CA GLU A 62 -31.93 -9.23 -1.60
C GLU A 62 -31.33 -8.49 -0.37
N VAL A 63 -31.97 -7.42 0.08
CA VAL A 63 -31.57 -6.66 1.27
C VAL A 63 -32.63 -6.82 2.36
N TRP A 64 -32.19 -7.31 3.53
CA TRP A 64 -32.93 -7.34 4.77
C TRP A 64 -32.85 -6.00 5.47
N HIS A 65 -33.97 -5.42 5.91
CA HIS A 65 -33.93 -4.12 6.53
C HIS A 65 -35.00 -3.87 7.58
N GLY A 66 -34.69 -2.95 8.49
CA GLY A 66 -35.58 -2.51 9.57
C GLY A 66 -35.10 -1.22 10.21
N TYR A 67 -36.03 -0.49 10.82
CA TYR A 67 -35.75 0.77 11.48
C TYR A 67 -36.00 0.66 12.99
N VAL A 68 -35.01 1.04 13.79
CA VAL A 68 -35.12 1.07 15.26
C VAL A 68 -35.24 2.53 15.73
N PRO A 69 -36.45 2.97 16.13
CA PRO A 69 -36.66 4.33 16.63
C PRO A 69 -35.85 4.58 17.91
N ASP A 70 -35.49 5.86 18.12
CA ASP A 70 -34.80 6.37 19.32
C ASP A 70 -33.42 5.74 19.62
N LEU A 71 -32.96 4.78 18.82
CA LEU A 71 -31.59 4.26 18.91
C LEU A 71 -30.61 5.35 18.55
N LYS A 72 -29.51 5.47 19.33
CA LYS A 72 -28.54 6.58 19.20
C LYS A 72 -27.16 6.07 18.76
N PRO A 73 -26.33 6.97 18.22
CA PRO A 73 -24.90 6.69 18.05
C PRO A 73 -24.27 6.20 19.36
N GLY A 74 -23.34 5.26 19.25
CA GLY A 74 -22.74 4.55 20.37
C GLY A 74 -23.41 3.20 20.69
N ALA A 75 -24.58 2.90 20.13
CA ALA A 75 -25.21 1.58 20.27
C ALA A 75 -24.33 0.51 19.63
N LEU A 76 -24.16 -0.61 20.33
CA LEU A 76 -23.38 -1.75 19.89
C LEU A 76 -24.31 -2.85 19.32
N TYR A 77 -23.92 -3.42 18.17
CA TYR A 77 -24.73 -4.38 17.46
C TYR A 77 -23.92 -5.43 16.71
N GLY A 78 -24.62 -6.45 16.22
CA GLY A 78 -24.16 -7.45 15.26
C GLY A 78 -25.35 -8.18 14.69
N TYR A 79 -25.10 -9.12 13.77
CA TYR A 79 -26.18 -9.89 13.13
C TYR A 79 -26.07 -11.38 13.42
N ARG A 80 -27.24 -12.05 13.43
CA ARG A 80 -27.35 -13.51 13.31
C ARG A 80 -28.19 -13.81 12.09
N VAL A 81 -27.66 -14.65 11.21
CA VAL A 81 -28.29 -14.92 9.92
C VAL A 81 -28.65 -16.39 9.85
N TYR A 82 -29.88 -16.65 9.48
CA TYR A 82 -30.46 -17.98 9.32
C TYR A 82 -30.57 -18.32 7.84
N GLY A 83 -30.29 -19.55 7.51
CA GLY A 83 -30.35 -20.10 6.16
C GLY A 83 -29.79 -21.53 6.15
N PRO A 84 -29.61 -22.15 4.97
CA PRO A 84 -29.08 -23.49 4.86
C PRO A 84 -27.61 -23.55 5.31
N TYR A 85 -27.30 -24.56 6.15
CA TYR A 85 -25.91 -24.98 6.35
C TYR A 85 -25.67 -26.18 5.43
N ASP A 86 -25.22 -25.89 4.22
CA ASP A 86 -24.98 -26.84 3.14
C ASP A 86 -23.66 -26.48 2.42
N PRO A 87 -22.50 -26.77 3.07
CA PRO A 87 -21.20 -26.40 2.53
C PRO A 87 -20.90 -26.97 1.14
N GLU A 88 -21.41 -28.14 0.80
CA GLU A 88 -21.24 -28.77 -0.53
C GLU A 88 -21.80 -27.88 -1.64
N ASN A 89 -22.85 -27.11 -1.36
CA ASN A 89 -23.49 -26.16 -2.26
C ASN A 89 -23.06 -24.69 -1.96
N GLY A 90 -22.06 -24.48 -1.11
CA GLY A 90 -21.48 -23.16 -0.82
C GLY A 90 -22.22 -22.35 0.24
N HIS A 91 -23.22 -22.90 0.93
CA HIS A 91 -24.01 -22.23 1.96
C HIS A 91 -23.50 -22.55 3.36
N ARG A 92 -23.21 -21.51 4.17
CA ARG A 92 -22.57 -21.67 5.48
C ARG A 92 -23.26 -20.85 6.58
N PHE A 93 -24.57 -20.69 6.49
CA PHE A 93 -25.35 -19.98 7.52
C PHE A 93 -25.32 -20.70 8.86
N ASN A 94 -25.01 -19.96 9.93
CA ASN A 94 -25.05 -20.51 11.27
C ASN A 94 -25.49 -19.42 12.27
N PRO A 95 -26.76 -19.45 12.78
CA PRO A 95 -27.28 -18.40 13.66
C PRO A 95 -26.65 -18.37 15.05
N HIS A 96 -25.84 -19.37 15.40
CA HIS A 96 -25.04 -19.36 16.64
C HIS A 96 -23.83 -18.42 16.54
N LYS A 97 -23.48 -17.96 15.33
CA LYS A 97 -22.35 -17.05 15.12
C LYS A 97 -22.84 -15.61 15.06
N LEU A 98 -22.30 -14.75 15.94
CA LEU A 98 -22.49 -13.31 15.83
C LEU A 98 -21.60 -12.80 14.70
N LEU A 99 -22.21 -12.12 13.72
CA LEU A 99 -21.55 -11.65 12.51
C LEU A 99 -21.34 -10.15 12.54
N ILE A 100 -20.16 -9.73 12.11
CA ILE A 100 -19.80 -8.33 11.90
C ILE A 100 -20.51 -7.85 10.63
N ASP A 101 -21.14 -6.68 10.72
CA ASP A 101 -21.72 -6.00 9.56
C ASP A 101 -20.63 -5.62 8.56
N PRO A 102 -20.69 -6.03 7.28
CA PRO A 102 -19.75 -5.61 6.25
C PRO A 102 -19.62 -4.09 6.08
N TYR A 103 -20.65 -3.33 6.46
CA TYR A 103 -20.71 -1.87 6.41
C TYR A 103 -20.42 -1.19 7.77
N ALA A 104 -19.94 -1.93 8.76
CA ALA A 104 -19.60 -1.35 10.05
C ALA A 104 -18.49 -0.30 9.90
N ARG A 105 -18.75 0.91 10.38
CA ARG A 105 -17.81 2.05 10.32
C ARG A 105 -16.93 2.20 11.55
N GLU A 106 -17.26 1.48 12.61
CA GLU A 106 -16.45 1.38 13.83
C GLU A 106 -16.70 0.02 14.49
N LEU A 107 -15.63 -0.63 14.93
CA LEU A 107 -15.68 -1.87 15.69
C LEU A 107 -15.13 -1.64 17.09
N VAL A 108 -15.76 -2.23 18.09
CA VAL A 108 -15.38 -2.15 19.50
C VAL A 108 -14.95 -3.53 19.99
N GLY A 109 -13.75 -3.61 20.52
CA GLY A 109 -13.08 -4.86 20.91
C GLY A 109 -12.33 -5.50 19.74
N ASP A 110 -11.64 -6.59 20.08
CA ASP A 110 -10.90 -7.43 19.15
C ASP A 110 -11.52 -8.83 19.14
N ILE A 111 -11.07 -9.70 18.23
CA ILE A 111 -11.42 -11.10 18.26
C ILE A 111 -10.66 -11.77 19.42
N ASP A 112 -11.40 -12.34 20.36
CA ASP A 112 -10.85 -13.25 21.38
C ASP A 112 -10.99 -14.67 20.84
N TRP A 113 -9.94 -15.14 20.17
CA TRP A 113 -9.98 -16.38 19.39
C TRP A 113 -10.48 -17.56 20.21
N ASN A 114 -11.54 -18.19 19.71
CA ASN A 114 -12.22 -19.31 20.33
C ASN A 114 -12.81 -20.23 19.25
N ASP A 115 -12.88 -21.52 19.53
CA ASP A 115 -13.52 -22.50 18.62
C ASP A 115 -14.95 -22.13 18.24
N ALA A 116 -15.64 -21.35 19.07
CA ALA A 116 -16.99 -20.86 18.78
C ALA A 116 -17.07 -19.95 17.55
N HIS A 117 -15.96 -19.42 17.04
CA HIS A 117 -15.94 -18.64 15.79
C HIS A 117 -16.12 -19.50 14.54
N PHE A 118 -15.92 -20.81 14.63
CA PHE A 118 -16.05 -21.69 13.47
C PHE A 118 -17.50 -22.16 13.33
N GLY A 119 -18.02 -22.17 12.09
CA GLY A 119 -19.37 -22.64 11.79
C GLY A 119 -19.56 -24.14 12.00
N TYR A 120 -18.47 -24.87 12.15
CA TYR A 120 -18.38 -26.32 12.30
C TYR A 120 -17.59 -26.71 13.56
N GLU A 121 -17.67 -27.95 13.98
CA GLU A 121 -16.93 -28.44 15.14
C GLU A 121 -15.49 -28.77 14.78
N LEU A 122 -14.54 -27.99 15.34
CA LEU A 122 -13.10 -28.23 15.14
C LEU A 122 -12.71 -29.62 15.64
N GLY A 123 -11.99 -30.36 14.79
CA GLY A 123 -11.57 -31.75 15.09
C GLY A 123 -12.62 -32.83 14.81
N HIS A 124 -13.79 -32.46 14.28
CA HIS A 124 -14.78 -33.46 13.84
C HIS A 124 -14.31 -34.15 12.56
N ASP A 125 -14.62 -35.44 12.41
CA ASP A 125 -14.19 -36.27 11.26
C ASP A 125 -14.75 -35.76 9.92
N GLU A 126 -15.93 -35.12 9.92
CA GLU A 126 -16.55 -34.53 8.73
C GLU A 126 -16.09 -33.11 8.44
N LEU A 127 -15.14 -32.57 9.23
CA LEU A 127 -14.59 -31.21 9.08
C LEU A 127 -15.72 -30.16 9.01
N ASP A 128 -15.66 -29.28 7.99
CA ASP A 128 -16.60 -28.18 7.77
C ASP A 128 -18.00 -28.58 7.36
N LEU A 129 -18.27 -29.88 7.17
CA LEU A 129 -19.61 -30.42 6.99
C LEU A 129 -20.36 -30.64 8.33
N SER A 130 -19.63 -30.67 9.45
CA SER A 130 -20.23 -30.68 10.80
C SER A 130 -20.82 -29.31 11.15
N PHE A 131 -21.60 -29.20 12.21
CA PHE A 131 -22.28 -27.95 12.59
C PHE A 131 -22.03 -27.61 14.06
N ASP A 132 -21.44 -26.47 14.34
CA ASP A 132 -21.16 -26.02 15.71
C ASP A 132 -22.28 -25.13 16.25
N THR A 133 -22.73 -25.43 17.47
CA THR A 133 -23.82 -24.70 18.14
C THR A 133 -23.37 -23.72 19.22
N ARG A 134 -22.07 -23.57 19.45
CA ARG A 134 -21.55 -22.64 20.45
C ARG A 134 -21.77 -21.18 20.02
N ASP A 135 -22.15 -20.33 20.98
CA ASP A 135 -22.35 -18.92 20.74
C ASP A 135 -20.99 -18.19 20.65
N SER A 136 -20.73 -17.52 19.52
CA SER A 136 -19.51 -16.72 19.33
C SER A 136 -19.61 -15.30 19.88
N ALA A 137 -20.79 -14.80 20.25
CA ALA A 137 -20.98 -13.41 20.66
C ALA A 137 -20.08 -12.94 21.80
N PRO A 138 -19.73 -13.76 22.83
CA PRO A 138 -18.82 -13.32 23.88
C PRO A 138 -17.41 -12.99 23.40
N PHE A 139 -17.00 -13.54 22.27
CA PHE A 139 -15.63 -13.52 21.75
C PHE A 139 -15.46 -12.63 20.51
N THR A 140 -16.57 -12.16 19.92
CA THR A 140 -16.62 -11.36 18.68
C THR A 140 -16.70 -9.88 19.01
N PRO A 141 -15.93 -8.98 18.34
CA PRO A 141 -16.09 -7.54 18.47
C PRO A 141 -17.50 -7.11 18.05
N LYS A 142 -17.93 -5.94 18.52
CA LYS A 142 -19.25 -5.40 18.22
C LYS A 142 -19.16 -4.25 17.25
N CYS A 143 -20.06 -4.21 16.28
CA CYS A 143 -20.27 -3.04 15.44
C CYS A 143 -20.84 -1.90 16.26
N LYS A 144 -20.44 -0.66 15.97
CA LYS A 144 -20.92 0.52 16.65
C LYS A 144 -21.61 1.49 15.69
N VAL A 145 -22.81 1.91 16.06
CA VAL A 145 -23.53 2.97 15.33
C VAL A 145 -22.77 4.28 15.50
N ILE A 146 -22.42 4.94 14.40
CA ILE A 146 -21.76 6.25 14.42
C ILE A 146 -22.71 7.36 13.94
N ASP A 147 -22.45 8.59 14.35
CA ASP A 147 -23.05 9.77 13.74
C ASP A 147 -22.13 10.23 12.57
N PRO A 148 -22.60 10.19 11.32
CA PRO A 148 -21.78 10.59 10.18
C PRO A 148 -21.40 12.08 10.21
N ASN A 149 -22.14 12.91 10.97
CA ASN A 149 -21.93 14.35 11.09
C ASN A 149 -21.13 14.75 12.33
N ALA A 150 -20.59 13.80 13.10
CA ALA A 150 -19.90 14.09 14.37
C ALA A 150 -18.55 14.80 14.20
N PHE A 151 -17.97 14.82 12.99
CA PHE A 151 -16.70 15.48 12.73
C PHE A 151 -16.88 16.67 11.79
N ASP A 152 -16.34 17.82 12.20
CA ASP A 152 -16.29 19.02 11.39
C ASP A 152 -14.94 19.11 10.67
N TRP A 153 -14.94 18.94 9.36
CA TRP A 153 -13.75 19.07 8.54
C TRP A 153 -13.25 20.50 8.39
N GLN A 154 -14.06 21.50 8.77
CA GLN A 154 -13.76 22.93 8.55
C GLN A 154 -13.44 23.21 7.08
N ASP A 155 -12.50 24.15 6.81
CA ASP A 155 -12.04 24.47 5.46
C ASP A 155 -10.92 23.51 4.99
N ASN A 156 -11.12 22.20 5.15
CA ASN A 156 -10.13 21.20 4.71
C ASN A 156 -10.05 21.17 3.17
N ASN A 157 -8.98 21.74 2.63
CA ASN A 157 -8.69 21.71 1.22
C ASN A 157 -7.72 20.57 0.89
N ARG A 158 -8.14 19.64 0.01
CA ARG A 158 -7.26 18.57 -0.47
C ARG A 158 -6.09 19.17 -1.28
N PRO A 159 -4.87 18.65 -1.13
CA PRO A 159 -3.70 19.16 -1.84
C PRO A 159 -3.80 19.03 -3.36
N ASN A 160 -4.39 17.95 -3.87
CA ASN A 160 -4.54 17.64 -5.31
C ASN A 160 -3.22 17.77 -6.08
N VAL A 161 -2.18 17.13 -5.62
CA VAL A 161 -0.84 17.18 -6.24
C VAL A 161 -0.89 16.52 -7.63
N PRO A 162 -0.45 17.18 -8.70
CA PRO A 162 -0.39 16.55 -10.02
C PRO A 162 0.55 15.34 -10.03
N TRP A 163 0.20 14.28 -10.76
CA TRP A 163 0.99 13.05 -10.85
C TRP A 163 2.50 13.28 -11.14
N PRO A 164 2.91 14.14 -12.08
CA PRO A 164 4.33 14.37 -12.34
C PRO A 164 5.09 14.99 -11.16
N HIS A 165 4.39 15.61 -10.23
CA HIS A 165 4.96 16.21 -9.02
C HIS A 165 4.88 15.28 -7.80
N THR A 166 4.25 14.12 -7.95
CA THR A 166 4.04 13.17 -6.85
C THR A 166 5.35 12.48 -6.48
N VAL A 167 5.64 12.44 -5.18
CA VAL A 167 6.65 11.60 -4.53
C VAL A 167 5.95 10.89 -3.40
N VAL A 168 5.79 9.56 -3.53
CA VAL A 168 5.09 8.71 -2.57
C VAL A 168 6.04 8.29 -1.47
N TYR A 169 5.55 8.27 -0.23
CA TYR A 169 6.26 7.78 0.94
C TYR A 169 5.43 6.68 1.60
N GLU A 170 5.82 5.44 1.37
CA GLU A 170 5.18 4.26 1.96
C GLU A 170 5.52 4.15 3.44
N SER A 171 4.52 4.06 4.31
CA SER A 171 4.72 4.08 5.75
C SER A 171 3.68 3.26 6.51
N HIS A 172 4.07 2.75 7.66
CA HIS A 172 3.19 2.06 8.60
C HIS A 172 2.90 2.95 9.82
N VAL A 173 1.62 3.15 10.16
CA VAL A 173 1.19 4.05 11.24
C VAL A 173 1.95 3.81 12.54
N LYS A 174 1.98 2.56 13.02
CA LYS A 174 2.68 2.20 14.25
C LYS A 174 4.18 2.17 14.06
N GLY A 175 4.66 1.54 13.00
CA GLY A 175 6.09 1.38 12.76
C GLY A 175 6.84 2.71 12.65
N PHE A 176 6.21 3.72 12.06
CA PHE A 176 6.80 5.05 11.93
C PHE A 176 6.88 5.82 13.25
N THR A 177 5.90 5.65 14.14
CA THR A 177 5.72 6.53 15.30
C THR A 177 6.13 5.91 16.63
N GLN A 178 6.14 4.58 16.74
CA GLN A 178 6.25 3.84 18.00
C GLN A 178 7.50 4.20 18.81
N MET A 179 8.64 4.34 18.16
CA MET A 179 9.91 4.64 18.81
C MET A 179 10.32 6.11 18.69
N ASN A 180 9.45 6.98 18.15
CA ASN A 180 9.80 8.39 17.93
C ASN A 180 9.75 9.18 19.25
N PRO A 181 10.91 9.67 19.76
CA PRO A 181 10.96 10.39 21.03
C PRO A 181 10.31 11.76 20.99
N ALA A 182 10.11 12.35 19.80
CA ALA A 182 9.45 13.65 19.62
C ALA A 182 7.91 13.57 19.70
N ILE A 183 7.35 12.35 19.76
CA ILE A 183 5.92 12.09 19.91
C ILE A 183 5.63 11.73 21.36
N PRO A 184 4.57 12.31 21.99
CA PRO A 184 4.13 11.91 23.34
C PRO A 184 3.89 10.40 23.40
N PRO A 185 4.29 9.72 24.50
CA PRO A 185 4.20 8.26 24.62
C PRO A 185 2.80 7.69 24.33
N GLU A 186 1.76 8.41 24.79
CA GLU A 186 0.36 8.02 24.62
C GLU A 186 -0.18 8.12 23.19
N LEU A 187 0.53 8.83 22.31
CA LEU A 187 0.19 8.98 20.90
C LEU A 187 1.02 8.07 19.98
N ARG A 188 2.09 7.45 20.50
CA ARG A 188 2.96 6.58 19.71
C ARG A 188 2.19 5.34 19.23
N GLY A 189 2.39 4.95 18.00
CA GLY A 189 1.73 3.81 17.39
C GLY A 189 0.28 4.08 16.97
N THR A 190 -0.18 5.33 17.03
CA THR A 190 -1.57 5.71 16.75
C THR A 190 -1.70 6.64 15.55
N PHE A 191 -2.94 6.81 15.05
CA PHE A 191 -3.25 7.80 14.01
C PHE A 191 -2.88 9.21 14.45
N GLU A 192 -3.14 9.58 15.72
CA GLU A 192 -2.77 10.88 16.27
C GLU A 192 -1.25 11.07 16.33
N GLY A 193 -0.50 9.98 16.58
CA GLY A 193 0.96 10.00 16.49
C GLY A 193 1.44 10.19 15.06
N MET A 194 0.79 9.55 14.08
CA MET A 194 1.09 9.73 12.67
C MET A 194 0.74 11.14 12.17
N GLY A 195 -0.37 11.72 12.65
CA GLY A 195 -0.76 13.11 12.40
C GLY A 195 -0.08 14.14 13.31
N HIS A 196 0.78 13.72 14.24
CA HIS A 196 1.47 14.62 15.13
C HIS A 196 2.44 15.53 14.37
N LYS A 197 2.55 16.80 14.83
CA LYS A 197 3.42 17.80 14.17
C LYS A 197 4.83 17.29 13.86
N ALA A 198 5.43 16.51 14.75
CA ALA A 198 6.78 15.97 14.53
C ALA A 198 6.84 15.00 13.33
N SER A 199 5.79 14.19 13.13
CA SER A 199 5.69 13.26 11.99
C SER A 199 5.45 14.02 10.69
N VAL A 200 4.47 14.92 10.69
CA VAL A 200 4.10 15.71 9.51
C VAL A 200 5.24 16.63 9.07
N ASP A 201 5.87 17.35 10.00
CA ASP A 201 6.99 18.24 9.69
C ASP A 201 8.19 17.47 9.14
N TYR A 202 8.47 16.27 9.67
CA TYR A 202 9.55 15.42 9.17
C TYR A 202 9.32 15.05 7.71
N ILE A 203 8.16 14.47 7.41
CA ILE A 203 7.80 14.03 6.06
C ILE A 203 7.79 15.21 5.08
N LYS A 204 7.22 16.35 5.51
CA LYS A 204 7.26 17.59 4.72
C LYS A 204 8.67 18.08 4.47
N SER A 205 9.57 17.98 5.45
CA SER A 205 10.96 18.44 5.33
C SER A 205 11.76 17.63 4.30
N LEU A 206 11.38 16.40 4.03
CA LEU A 206 11.94 15.57 2.96
C LEU A 206 11.51 16.04 1.56
N GLY A 207 10.37 16.76 1.46
CA GLY A 207 9.77 17.14 0.19
C GLY A 207 8.77 16.12 -0.36
N ILE A 208 8.30 15.20 0.49
CA ILE A 208 7.26 14.22 0.17
C ILE A 208 5.94 14.95 -0.10
N THR A 209 5.18 14.45 -1.08
CA THR A 209 3.90 15.03 -1.48
C THR A 209 2.71 14.14 -1.18
N SER A 210 2.94 12.85 -1.00
CA SER A 210 1.87 11.88 -0.74
C SER A 210 2.38 10.80 0.19
N VAL A 211 1.66 10.55 1.30
CA VAL A 211 1.95 9.44 2.22
C VAL A 211 1.01 8.29 1.86
N GLU A 212 1.59 7.11 1.59
CA GLU A 212 0.86 5.86 1.41
C GLU A 212 0.95 5.06 2.71
N LEU A 213 -0.19 4.81 3.33
CA LEU A 213 -0.27 4.08 4.59
C LEU A 213 -0.58 2.60 4.32
N LEU A 214 0.24 1.70 4.87
CA LEU A 214 -0.08 0.28 4.94
C LEU A 214 -1.48 0.08 5.52
N PRO A 215 -2.13 -1.09 5.33
CA PRO A 215 -3.55 -1.26 5.61
C PRO A 215 -4.00 -0.72 6.96
N VAL A 216 -4.95 0.19 6.92
CA VAL A 216 -5.58 0.81 8.10
C VAL A 216 -7.04 0.40 8.28
N HIS A 217 -7.60 -0.39 7.38
CA HIS A 217 -8.88 -1.03 7.58
C HIS A 217 -8.81 -2.01 8.74
N TRP A 218 -9.93 -2.24 9.44
CA TRP A 218 -9.92 -3.14 10.59
C TRP A 218 -9.62 -4.59 10.17
N PHE A 219 -8.66 -5.20 10.88
CA PHE A 219 -8.21 -6.57 10.66
C PHE A 219 -7.93 -7.27 12.00
N PRO A 220 -8.20 -8.58 12.13
CA PRO A 220 -7.79 -9.35 13.28
C PRO A 220 -6.32 -9.78 13.19
N ASP A 221 -5.73 -10.11 14.33
CA ASP A 221 -4.51 -10.91 14.34
C ASP A 221 -4.85 -12.37 14.00
N ASP A 222 -3.96 -13.05 13.29
CA ASP A 222 -4.13 -14.46 12.96
C ASP A 222 -3.90 -15.34 14.19
N GLN A 223 -4.76 -16.32 14.43
CA GLN A 223 -4.64 -17.20 15.59
C GLN A 223 -3.28 -17.90 15.64
N HIS A 224 -2.77 -18.38 14.51
CA HIS A 224 -1.49 -19.08 14.42
C HIS A 224 -0.29 -18.18 14.78
N LEU A 225 -0.40 -16.86 14.57
CA LEU A 225 0.59 -15.89 15.01
C LEU A 225 0.52 -15.67 16.52
N LEU A 226 -0.68 -15.51 17.06
CA LEU A 226 -0.90 -15.35 18.50
C LEU A 226 -0.39 -16.56 19.30
N ASP A 227 -0.59 -17.77 18.79
CA ASP A 227 -0.09 -19.02 19.38
C ASP A 227 1.46 -19.05 19.47
N ARG A 228 2.13 -18.28 18.61
CA ARG A 228 3.59 -18.09 18.60
C ARG A 228 4.04 -16.83 19.34
N GLY A 229 3.11 -16.05 19.92
CA GLY A 229 3.40 -14.76 20.55
C GLY A 229 3.70 -13.63 19.58
N LEU A 230 3.32 -13.79 18.31
CA LEU A 230 3.46 -12.82 17.22
C LEU A 230 2.11 -12.13 16.94
N LYS A 231 2.13 -11.06 16.14
CA LYS A 231 0.94 -10.31 15.71
C LYS A 231 1.04 -9.97 14.24
N ASN A 232 -0.10 -9.90 13.57
CA ASN A 232 -0.16 -9.35 12.22
C ASN A 232 0.19 -7.85 12.29
N PHE A 233 1.35 -7.49 11.76
CA PHE A 233 1.84 -6.12 11.80
C PHE A 233 1.41 -5.33 10.57
N TRP A 234 1.49 -5.91 9.37
CA TRP A 234 1.18 -5.17 8.14
C TRP A 234 -0.30 -4.87 7.95
N GLY A 235 -1.18 -5.81 8.32
CA GLY A 235 -2.62 -5.62 8.20
C GLY A 235 -3.28 -6.15 6.91
N TYR A 236 -2.58 -6.93 6.09
CA TYR A 236 -3.16 -7.54 4.89
C TYR A 236 -4.05 -8.75 5.22
N ASN A 237 -4.95 -8.57 6.18
CA ASN A 237 -5.92 -9.55 6.63
C ASN A 237 -7.24 -8.86 6.98
N THR A 238 -7.73 -8.01 6.08
CA THR A 238 -8.85 -7.11 6.29
C THR A 238 -10.17 -7.86 6.48
N LEU A 239 -11.00 -7.34 7.39
CA LEU A 239 -12.38 -7.79 7.57
C LEU A 239 -13.36 -6.61 7.60
N GLY A 240 -12.99 -5.48 8.19
CA GLY A 240 -13.84 -4.29 8.29
C GLY A 240 -13.54 -3.25 7.22
N PHE A 241 -14.13 -3.37 6.04
CA PHE A 241 -13.83 -2.50 4.89
C PHE A 241 -14.17 -1.00 5.07
N PHE A 242 -15.02 -0.67 6.05
CA PHE A 242 -15.42 0.70 6.36
C PHE A 242 -14.87 1.21 7.70
N ALA A 243 -14.27 0.35 8.51
CA ALA A 243 -13.81 0.70 9.85
C ALA A 243 -12.29 0.90 9.87
N PRO A 244 -11.78 2.02 10.42
CA PRO A 244 -10.37 2.12 10.75
C PRO A 244 -9.98 1.10 11.82
N ALA A 245 -8.76 0.57 11.75
CA ALA A 245 -8.25 -0.40 12.71
C ALA A 245 -8.12 0.23 14.11
N SER A 246 -8.92 -0.25 15.05
CA SER A 246 -8.98 0.24 16.44
C SER A 246 -7.65 0.15 17.18
N ARG A 247 -6.75 -0.76 16.76
CA ARG A 247 -5.40 -0.88 17.31
C ARG A 247 -4.51 0.35 17.10
N TYR A 248 -4.88 1.23 16.16
CA TYR A 248 -4.21 2.52 15.91
C TYR A 248 -4.96 3.71 16.51
N TYR A 249 -5.98 3.49 17.33
CA TYR A 249 -6.65 4.58 18.02
C TYR A 249 -5.79 5.08 19.18
N GLY A 250 -5.68 6.41 19.27
CA GLY A 250 -5.22 7.11 20.44
C GLY A 250 -6.43 7.61 21.28
N PRO A 251 -6.23 8.59 22.14
CA PRO A 251 -7.28 9.14 23.01
C PRO A 251 -8.52 9.68 22.26
N ALA A 252 -8.36 10.15 21.03
CA ALA A 252 -9.46 10.67 20.23
C ALA A 252 -10.26 9.58 19.48
N GLY A 253 -9.82 8.32 19.54
CA GLY A 253 -10.48 7.20 18.84
C GLY A 253 -10.53 7.41 17.33
N ILE A 254 -11.69 7.15 16.71
CA ILE A 254 -11.88 7.31 15.25
C ILE A 254 -11.62 8.75 14.77
N GLN A 255 -11.81 9.76 15.63
CA GLN A 255 -11.56 11.16 15.26
C GLN A 255 -10.08 11.41 15.01
N GLY A 256 -9.18 10.68 15.71
CA GLY A 256 -7.74 10.75 15.51
C GLY A 256 -7.30 10.43 14.07
N PHE A 257 -8.02 9.54 13.37
CA PHE A 257 -7.78 9.29 11.95
C PHE A 257 -8.07 10.52 11.09
N ARG A 258 -9.21 11.17 11.31
CA ARG A 258 -9.60 12.39 10.56
C ARG A 258 -8.68 13.57 10.88
N ASP A 259 -8.27 13.72 12.13
CA ASP A 259 -7.30 14.73 12.54
C ASP A 259 -5.93 14.51 11.88
N MET A 260 -5.50 13.26 11.73
CA MET A 260 -4.30 12.89 10.98
C MET A 260 -4.40 13.33 9.52
N VAL A 261 -5.47 12.97 8.81
CA VAL A 261 -5.67 13.36 7.40
C VAL A 261 -5.66 14.88 7.25
N ARG A 262 -6.38 15.60 8.13
CA ARG A 262 -6.39 17.07 8.12
C ARG A 262 -4.98 17.65 8.32
N ALA A 263 -4.19 17.12 9.26
CA ALA A 263 -2.83 17.58 9.51
C ALA A 263 -1.92 17.44 8.28
N TYR A 264 -2.05 16.35 7.52
CA TYR A 264 -1.33 16.16 6.26
C TYR A 264 -1.82 17.12 5.17
N HIS A 265 -3.12 17.32 5.02
CA HIS A 265 -3.68 18.29 4.06
C HIS A 265 -3.22 19.71 4.35
N ASP A 266 -3.21 20.13 5.62
CA ASP A 266 -2.70 21.45 6.05
C ASP A 266 -1.20 21.61 5.72
N ALA A 267 -0.46 20.52 5.67
CA ALA A 267 0.94 20.51 5.25
C ALA A 267 1.12 20.46 3.72
N GLY A 268 0.05 20.29 2.94
CA GLY A 268 0.08 20.11 1.49
C GLY A 268 0.43 18.69 1.04
N ILE A 269 0.22 17.70 1.88
CA ILE A 269 0.55 16.28 1.65
C ILE A 269 -0.74 15.48 1.51
N GLU A 270 -0.84 14.68 0.45
CA GLU A 270 -1.95 13.74 0.23
C GLU A 270 -1.82 12.50 1.09
N VAL A 271 -2.94 11.85 1.40
CA VAL A 271 -3.00 10.57 2.10
C VAL A 271 -3.59 9.51 1.17
N ILE A 272 -2.81 8.48 0.89
CA ILE A 272 -3.17 7.31 0.10
C ILE A 272 -3.30 6.12 1.05
N LEU A 273 -4.32 5.29 0.88
CA LEU A 273 -4.48 4.07 1.66
C LEU A 273 -4.15 2.84 0.81
N ASP A 274 -3.36 1.95 1.39
CA ASP A 274 -3.24 0.59 0.90
C ASP A 274 -4.48 -0.20 1.34
N VAL A 275 -5.21 -0.78 0.37
CA VAL A 275 -6.51 -1.40 0.59
C VAL A 275 -6.57 -2.82 0.06
N VAL A 276 -7.15 -3.71 0.87
CA VAL A 276 -7.26 -5.13 0.59
C VAL A 276 -8.73 -5.48 0.36
N TYR A 277 -9.16 -5.47 -0.91
CA TYR A 277 -10.52 -5.89 -1.30
C TYR A 277 -10.55 -7.25 -2.00
N ASN A 278 -9.38 -7.82 -2.23
CA ASN A 278 -9.25 -9.08 -2.98
C ASN A 278 -9.55 -10.32 -2.14
N HIS A 279 -9.35 -10.28 -0.83
CA HIS A 279 -9.61 -11.36 0.12
C HIS A 279 -10.02 -10.83 1.50
N THR A 280 -10.36 -11.75 2.41
CA THR A 280 -10.71 -11.42 3.79
C THR A 280 -10.03 -12.36 4.80
N ALA A 281 -10.07 -11.96 6.09
CA ALA A 281 -9.55 -12.74 7.20
C ALA A 281 -10.29 -14.07 7.47
N GLU A 282 -11.35 -14.41 6.74
CA GLU A 282 -12.11 -15.63 6.95
C GLU A 282 -11.46 -16.90 6.35
N GLY A 283 -10.30 -16.76 5.68
CA GLY A 283 -9.52 -17.88 5.16
C GLY A 283 -10.28 -18.78 4.19
N ASN A 284 -9.90 -20.06 4.13
CA ASN A 284 -10.54 -21.05 3.25
C ASN A 284 -11.83 -21.66 3.89
N GLU A 285 -12.31 -22.78 3.35
CA GLU A 285 -13.49 -23.51 3.84
C GLU A 285 -13.40 -23.92 5.31
N LEU A 286 -12.18 -24.10 5.83
CA LEU A 286 -11.90 -24.44 7.22
C LEU A 286 -11.67 -23.20 8.10
N GLY A 287 -11.74 -22.00 7.54
CA GLY A 287 -11.57 -20.78 8.29
C GLY A 287 -12.79 -20.37 9.12
N PRO A 288 -12.67 -19.36 9.97
CA PRO A 288 -13.73 -18.89 10.87
C PRO A 288 -14.90 -18.26 10.11
N THR A 289 -16.03 -18.15 10.80
CA THR A 289 -17.26 -17.49 10.37
C THR A 289 -17.44 -16.21 11.18
N LEU A 290 -17.02 -15.07 10.61
CA LEU A 290 -16.94 -13.79 11.33
C LEU A 290 -17.86 -12.72 10.75
N SER A 291 -18.09 -12.74 9.44
CA SER A 291 -18.85 -11.74 8.69
C SER A 291 -19.43 -12.37 7.41
N PHE A 292 -18.78 -12.16 6.28
CA PHE A 292 -19.24 -12.51 4.92
C PHE A 292 -19.65 -13.96 4.77
N LYS A 293 -18.85 -14.89 5.32
CA LYS A 293 -19.09 -16.35 5.26
C LYS A 293 -20.42 -16.73 5.90
N GLY A 294 -20.76 -16.14 7.04
CA GLY A 294 -22.00 -16.41 7.76
C GLY A 294 -23.19 -15.61 7.23
N ILE A 295 -22.95 -14.47 6.56
CA ILE A 295 -23.99 -13.61 6.01
C ILE A 295 -24.52 -14.18 4.69
N ASP A 296 -23.62 -14.50 3.74
CA ASP A 296 -23.96 -15.14 2.47
C ASP A 296 -22.70 -15.61 1.73
N ASN A 297 -22.14 -16.72 2.16
CA ASN A 297 -20.88 -17.25 1.63
C ASN A 297 -20.85 -17.32 0.09
N TYR A 298 -21.92 -17.85 -0.50
CA TYR A 298 -22.01 -18.08 -1.95
C TYR A 298 -21.96 -16.79 -2.77
N SER A 299 -22.50 -15.70 -2.25
CA SER A 299 -22.50 -14.40 -2.93
C SER A 299 -21.19 -13.63 -2.73
N TYR A 300 -20.59 -13.66 -1.53
CA TYR A 300 -19.43 -12.87 -1.20
C TYR A 300 -18.10 -13.44 -1.68
N TYR A 301 -18.00 -14.78 -1.83
CA TYR A 301 -16.75 -15.44 -2.23
C TYR A 301 -16.86 -16.13 -3.58
N ARG A 302 -15.76 -16.16 -4.30
CA ARG A 302 -15.63 -16.96 -5.52
C ARG A 302 -15.39 -18.42 -5.16
N THR A 303 -16.33 -19.28 -5.50
CA THR A 303 -16.22 -20.73 -5.28
C THR A 303 -15.87 -21.45 -6.58
N LEU A 304 -15.32 -22.67 -6.47
CA LEU A 304 -15.06 -23.51 -7.62
C LEU A 304 -16.40 -23.89 -8.29
N PRO A 305 -16.54 -23.76 -9.62
CA PRO A 305 -17.83 -23.92 -10.30
C PRO A 305 -18.51 -25.28 -10.10
N ASP A 306 -17.73 -26.35 -10.00
CA ASP A 306 -18.23 -27.73 -9.85
C ASP A 306 -18.14 -28.25 -8.41
N GLN A 307 -17.58 -27.47 -7.49
CA GLN A 307 -17.33 -27.84 -6.09
C GLN A 307 -17.45 -26.62 -5.19
N HIS A 308 -18.66 -26.09 -5.02
CA HIS A 308 -18.90 -24.83 -4.29
C HIS A 308 -18.48 -24.83 -2.81
N ARG A 309 -18.14 -26.00 -2.26
CA ARG A 309 -17.52 -26.12 -0.94
C ARG A 309 -16.19 -25.38 -0.85
N TYR A 310 -15.41 -25.35 -1.94
CA TYR A 310 -14.06 -24.81 -1.99
C TYR A 310 -14.02 -23.46 -2.70
N TYR A 311 -13.07 -22.62 -2.29
CA TYR A 311 -12.90 -21.30 -2.88
C TYR A 311 -11.86 -21.29 -4.01
N ILE A 312 -12.04 -20.39 -4.97
CA ILE A 312 -10.96 -19.95 -5.85
C ILE A 312 -9.97 -19.19 -4.97
N ASN A 313 -8.68 -19.56 -5.03
CA ASN A 313 -7.63 -19.00 -4.17
C ASN A 313 -6.52 -18.37 -5.02
N ASP A 314 -6.88 -17.43 -5.92
CA ASP A 314 -5.93 -16.66 -6.72
C ASP A 314 -5.15 -15.62 -5.87
N THR A 315 -5.54 -15.42 -4.63
CA THR A 315 -4.92 -14.52 -3.66
C THR A 315 -3.79 -15.18 -2.85
N GLY A 316 -3.79 -16.50 -2.71
CA GLY A 316 -2.87 -17.24 -1.85
C GLY A 316 -3.25 -17.26 -0.36
N THR A 317 -4.34 -16.56 0.03
CA THR A 317 -4.75 -16.40 1.44
C THR A 317 -5.91 -17.31 1.85
N GLY A 318 -6.44 -18.10 0.91
CA GLY A 318 -7.50 -19.08 1.15
C GLY A 318 -8.85 -18.73 0.53
N ASN A 319 -9.13 -17.47 0.25
CA ASN A 319 -10.36 -17.04 -0.41
C ASN A 319 -10.12 -15.90 -1.42
N THR A 320 -11.09 -15.68 -2.28
CA THR A 320 -11.15 -14.54 -3.20
C THR A 320 -12.53 -13.91 -3.12
N VAL A 321 -12.59 -12.62 -2.85
CA VAL A 321 -13.84 -11.85 -2.82
C VAL A 321 -14.44 -11.77 -4.22
N ASN A 322 -15.75 -11.97 -4.32
CA ASN A 322 -16.48 -12.07 -5.58
C ASN A 322 -16.92 -10.69 -6.12
N THR A 323 -15.98 -9.91 -6.62
CA THR A 323 -16.27 -8.58 -7.20
C THR A 323 -17.11 -8.63 -8.49
N SER A 324 -17.27 -9.80 -9.10
CA SER A 324 -18.23 -9.99 -10.22
C SER A 324 -19.69 -10.00 -9.76
N HIS A 325 -19.97 -10.20 -8.46
CA HIS A 325 -21.32 -10.09 -7.92
C HIS A 325 -21.69 -8.61 -7.71
N PRO A 326 -22.83 -8.12 -8.25
CA PRO A 326 -23.15 -6.69 -8.24
C PRO A 326 -23.25 -6.07 -6.84
N ARG A 327 -23.72 -6.82 -5.84
CA ARG A 327 -23.80 -6.33 -4.47
C ARG A 327 -22.46 -6.29 -3.76
N VAL A 328 -21.56 -7.20 -4.09
CA VAL A 328 -20.18 -7.20 -3.58
C VAL A 328 -19.40 -6.06 -4.22
N LEU A 329 -19.53 -5.87 -5.52
CA LEU A 329 -18.97 -4.70 -6.22
C LEU A 329 -19.52 -3.39 -5.63
N GLN A 330 -20.84 -3.32 -5.37
CA GLN A 330 -21.45 -2.16 -4.69
C GLN A 330 -20.78 -1.89 -3.34
N MET A 331 -20.56 -2.92 -2.53
CA MET A 331 -19.90 -2.76 -1.22
C MET A 331 -18.49 -2.19 -1.36
N VAL A 332 -17.69 -2.67 -2.31
CA VAL A 332 -16.34 -2.14 -2.56
C VAL A 332 -16.41 -0.68 -3.01
N MET A 333 -17.30 -0.34 -3.94
CA MET A 333 -17.50 1.03 -4.41
C MET A 333 -17.99 1.97 -3.31
N ASP A 334 -18.92 1.52 -2.48
CA ASP A 334 -19.44 2.29 -1.33
C ASP A 334 -18.34 2.52 -0.28
N SER A 335 -17.46 1.51 -0.05
CA SER A 335 -16.31 1.65 0.83
C SER A 335 -15.31 2.68 0.29
N LEU A 336 -14.92 2.58 -0.97
CA LEU A 336 -14.02 3.55 -1.60
C LEU A 336 -14.56 4.99 -1.52
N ARG A 337 -15.86 5.17 -1.81
CA ARG A 337 -16.51 6.49 -1.67
C ARG A 337 -16.55 6.97 -0.22
N TYR A 338 -16.82 6.09 0.74
CA TYR A 338 -16.80 6.44 2.16
C TYR A 338 -15.42 6.96 2.59
N TRP A 339 -14.36 6.25 2.23
CA TRP A 339 -12.99 6.70 2.52
C TRP A 339 -12.64 8.00 1.79
N ALA A 340 -13.07 8.14 0.54
CA ALA A 340 -12.85 9.34 -0.25
C ALA A 340 -13.64 10.55 0.28
N GLU A 341 -14.93 10.42 0.56
CA GLU A 341 -15.82 11.56 0.85
C GLU A 341 -15.96 11.84 2.35
N SER A 342 -16.03 10.78 3.19
CA SER A 342 -16.23 10.94 4.64
C SER A 342 -14.92 10.95 5.43
N MET A 343 -13.86 10.34 4.89
CA MET A 343 -12.55 10.26 5.52
C MET A 343 -11.49 11.09 4.77
N HIS A 344 -11.86 11.73 3.69
CA HIS A 344 -11.09 12.67 2.86
C HIS A 344 -9.78 12.09 2.28
N ILE A 345 -9.74 10.80 1.99
CA ILE A 345 -8.58 10.13 1.39
C ILE A 345 -8.39 10.56 -0.07
N ASP A 346 -7.14 10.76 -0.49
CA ASP A 346 -6.75 11.31 -1.80
C ASP A 346 -6.41 10.24 -2.83
N GLY A 347 -6.26 9.00 -2.42
CA GLY A 347 -5.92 7.89 -3.30
C GLY A 347 -5.94 6.54 -2.63
N PHE A 348 -5.81 5.50 -3.44
CA PHE A 348 -5.77 4.11 -2.99
C PHE A 348 -4.68 3.33 -3.73
N ARG A 349 -3.94 2.51 -3.01
CA ARG A 349 -3.13 1.42 -3.55
C ARG A 349 -3.89 0.12 -3.32
N PHE A 350 -4.15 -0.62 -4.38
CA PHE A 350 -4.92 -1.87 -4.32
C PHE A 350 -4.00 -3.07 -4.26
N ASP A 351 -3.98 -3.73 -3.11
CA ASP A 351 -3.32 -5.01 -2.90
C ASP A 351 -3.87 -6.06 -3.88
N LEU A 352 -2.97 -6.83 -4.52
CA LEU A 352 -3.32 -7.82 -5.55
C LEU A 352 -4.37 -7.28 -6.53
N GLY A 353 -4.16 -6.06 -7.05
CA GLY A 353 -5.16 -5.33 -7.83
C GLY A 353 -5.65 -6.06 -9.09
N THR A 354 -4.89 -7.02 -9.61
CA THR A 354 -5.30 -7.90 -10.72
C THR A 354 -6.57 -8.70 -10.38
N ILE A 355 -6.74 -9.13 -9.12
CA ILE A 355 -7.93 -9.86 -8.66
C ILE A 355 -9.22 -9.10 -8.94
N LEU A 356 -9.21 -7.78 -8.75
CA LEU A 356 -10.40 -6.94 -8.90
C LEU A 356 -10.86 -6.81 -10.35
N GLY A 357 -9.95 -7.04 -11.30
CA GLY A 357 -10.24 -7.08 -12.74
C GLY A 357 -10.47 -8.47 -13.31
N ARG A 358 -10.55 -9.50 -12.47
CA ARG A 358 -10.79 -10.86 -12.94
C ARG A 358 -12.26 -11.09 -13.27
N GLU A 359 -12.53 -11.34 -14.54
CA GLU A 359 -13.80 -11.78 -15.09
C GLU A 359 -13.75 -13.31 -15.38
N PRO A 360 -14.84 -13.96 -15.84
CA PRO A 360 -14.84 -15.40 -16.10
C PRO A 360 -13.73 -15.90 -17.04
N GLU A 361 -13.34 -15.08 -18.01
CA GLU A 361 -12.30 -15.42 -19.00
C GLU A 361 -10.88 -15.01 -18.57
N GLY A 362 -10.71 -14.43 -17.38
CA GLY A 362 -9.44 -13.94 -16.86
C GLY A 362 -9.44 -12.45 -16.58
N PHE A 363 -8.24 -11.83 -16.54
CA PHE A 363 -8.13 -10.40 -16.28
C PHE A 363 -8.62 -9.57 -17.49
N ASP A 364 -9.52 -8.61 -17.21
CA ASP A 364 -10.00 -7.64 -18.19
C ASP A 364 -9.87 -6.20 -17.61
N PRO A 365 -9.04 -5.32 -18.22
CA PRO A 365 -8.93 -3.92 -17.79
C PRO A 365 -10.21 -3.11 -18.02
N ARG A 366 -11.25 -3.71 -18.61
CA ARG A 366 -12.61 -3.17 -18.77
C ARG A 366 -13.64 -4.01 -17.99
N GLY A 367 -13.16 -4.81 -17.03
CA GLY A 367 -14.04 -5.57 -16.13
C GLY A 367 -14.90 -4.64 -15.26
N GLY A 368 -15.94 -5.20 -14.67
CA GLY A 368 -16.97 -4.44 -13.94
C GLY A 368 -16.39 -3.50 -12.87
N PHE A 369 -15.37 -3.90 -12.15
CA PHE A 369 -14.72 -3.05 -11.15
C PHE A 369 -14.04 -1.82 -11.80
N PHE A 370 -13.21 -2.04 -12.83
CA PHE A 370 -12.50 -0.94 -13.48
C PHE A 370 -13.45 0.04 -14.18
N ASP A 371 -14.50 -0.46 -14.81
CA ASP A 371 -15.54 0.37 -15.42
C ASP A 371 -16.26 1.20 -14.35
N ALA A 372 -16.64 0.60 -13.23
CA ALA A 372 -17.32 1.29 -12.13
C ALA A 372 -16.44 2.42 -11.54
N VAL A 373 -15.17 2.15 -11.27
CA VAL A 373 -14.24 3.14 -10.71
C VAL A 373 -13.93 4.25 -11.72
N THR A 374 -13.70 3.89 -12.98
CA THR A 374 -13.30 4.86 -14.02
C THR A 374 -14.40 5.89 -14.31
N GLN A 375 -15.66 5.47 -14.27
CA GLN A 375 -16.81 6.36 -14.55
C GLN A 375 -17.31 7.10 -13.30
N ASP A 376 -16.85 6.71 -12.10
CA ASP A 376 -17.30 7.33 -10.85
C ASP A 376 -16.80 8.77 -10.73
N PRO A 377 -17.71 9.75 -10.48
CA PRO A 377 -17.34 11.17 -10.47
C PRO A 377 -16.44 11.60 -9.31
N VAL A 378 -16.31 10.77 -8.28
CA VAL A 378 -15.43 10.97 -7.13
C VAL A 378 -14.12 10.21 -7.34
N LEU A 379 -14.20 8.89 -7.50
CA LEU A 379 -13.04 8.00 -7.51
C LEU A 379 -12.12 8.20 -8.72
N SER A 380 -12.69 8.53 -9.89
CA SER A 380 -11.90 8.78 -11.11
C SER A 380 -10.93 9.97 -11.01
N LYS A 381 -11.07 10.81 -9.98
CA LYS A 381 -10.21 11.98 -9.74
C LYS A 381 -9.08 11.72 -8.74
N LEU A 382 -9.13 10.59 -8.07
CA LEU A 382 -8.16 10.23 -7.04
C LEU A 382 -6.93 9.57 -7.64
N LYS A 383 -5.87 9.44 -6.85
CA LYS A 383 -4.73 8.62 -7.19
C LYS A 383 -5.08 7.15 -7.00
N LEU A 384 -5.11 6.41 -8.09
CA LEU A 384 -5.39 4.98 -8.10
C LEU A 384 -4.13 4.24 -8.52
N ILE A 385 -3.61 3.39 -7.64
CA ILE A 385 -2.40 2.62 -7.83
C ILE A 385 -2.76 1.14 -7.69
N GLY A 386 -2.39 0.32 -8.67
CA GLY A 386 -2.60 -1.12 -8.59
C GLY A 386 -1.30 -1.86 -8.32
N GLU A 387 -1.36 -2.91 -7.51
CA GLU A 387 -0.40 -3.99 -7.54
C GLU A 387 -0.79 -4.91 -8.69
N PRO A 388 -0.01 -4.94 -9.79
CA PRO A 388 -0.48 -5.50 -11.06
C PRO A 388 -0.16 -6.99 -11.19
N TRP A 389 -0.33 -7.77 -10.12
CA TRP A 389 -0.16 -9.23 -10.11
C TRP A 389 -1.08 -9.91 -9.10
N ASP A 390 -1.19 -11.22 -9.27
CA ASP A 390 -1.70 -12.19 -8.31
C ASP A 390 -1.08 -13.58 -8.63
N ILE A 391 -1.38 -14.60 -7.83
CA ILE A 391 -0.79 -15.94 -8.00
C ILE A 391 -1.58 -16.86 -8.94
N GLY A 392 -2.74 -16.43 -9.41
CA GLY A 392 -3.58 -17.21 -10.31
C GLY A 392 -3.07 -17.23 -11.76
N PRO A 393 -3.61 -18.11 -12.60
CA PRO A 393 -3.25 -18.16 -14.02
C PRO A 393 -3.45 -16.82 -14.73
N GLY A 394 -2.42 -16.34 -15.44
CA GLY A 394 -2.45 -15.05 -16.13
C GLY A 394 -2.50 -13.84 -15.17
N GLY A 395 -2.08 -14.02 -13.92
CA GLY A 395 -2.17 -12.98 -12.89
C GLY A 395 -1.18 -11.83 -13.04
N TYR A 396 -0.08 -12.00 -13.76
CA TYR A 396 0.91 -10.95 -13.96
C TYR A 396 0.46 -9.96 -15.05
N GLN A 397 0.13 -8.71 -14.66
CA GLN A 397 -0.52 -7.71 -15.51
C GLN A 397 0.19 -6.35 -15.54
N VAL A 398 1.50 -6.32 -15.30
CA VAL A 398 2.29 -5.07 -15.37
C VAL A 398 2.15 -4.42 -16.75
N GLY A 399 1.73 -3.14 -16.79
CA GLY A 399 1.36 -2.42 -18.00
C GLY A 399 -0.07 -2.71 -18.49
N GLY A 400 -0.83 -3.55 -17.77
CA GLY A 400 -2.16 -4.04 -18.18
C GLY A 400 -3.35 -3.23 -17.69
N PHE A 401 -3.19 -2.37 -16.68
CA PHE A 401 -4.29 -1.64 -16.06
C PHE A 401 -4.81 -0.50 -16.96
N PRO A 402 -6.04 -0.01 -16.70
CA PRO A 402 -6.64 1.02 -17.54
C PRO A 402 -5.92 2.37 -17.44
N PRO A 403 -6.12 3.29 -18.42
CA PRO A 403 -5.64 4.66 -18.34
C PRO A 403 -6.12 5.38 -17.06
N GLY A 404 -5.26 6.22 -16.48
CA GLY A 404 -5.55 6.92 -15.23
C GLY A 404 -5.02 6.22 -13.98
N TRP A 405 -4.62 4.95 -14.08
CA TRP A 405 -4.02 4.19 -12.98
C TRP A 405 -2.50 4.27 -12.98
N GLY A 406 -1.92 4.38 -11.78
CA GLY A 406 -0.52 4.02 -11.53
C GLY A 406 -0.41 2.51 -11.29
N GLU A 407 0.76 1.96 -11.50
CA GLU A 407 1.09 0.56 -11.17
C GLU A 407 2.42 0.47 -10.48
N TRP A 408 2.51 -0.34 -9.43
CA TRP A 408 3.81 -0.76 -8.92
C TRP A 408 4.59 -1.47 -10.03
N ASN A 409 5.78 -0.99 -10.33
CA ASN A 409 6.60 -1.51 -11.42
C ASN A 409 7.73 -2.39 -10.87
N ASP A 410 7.47 -3.68 -10.74
CA ASP A 410 8.47 -4.67 -10.30
C ASP A 410 9.63 -4.81 -11.29
N LYS A 411 9.39 -4.64 -12.61
CA LYS A 411 10.46 -4.62 -13.60
C LYS A 411 11.43 -3.46 -13.39
N TYR A 412 10.92 -2.30 -12.92
CA TYR A 412 11.79 -1.20 -12.51
C TYR A 412 12.65 -1.62 -11.32
N ARG A 413 12.04 -2.10 -10.24
CA ARG A 413 12.72 -2.56 -9.04
C ARG A 413 13.83 -3.55 -9.36
N ASP A 414 13.48 -4.58 -10.08
CA ASP A 414 14.35 -5.72 -10.39
C ASP A 414 15.51 -5.32 -11.29
N THR A 415 15.24 -4.59 -12.37
CA THR A 415 16.28 -4.12 -13.29
C THR A 415 17.26 -3.16 -12.62
N VAL A 416 16.78 -2.25 -11.78
CA VAL A 416 17.66 -1.29 -11.10
C VAL A 416 18.54 -1.99 -10.05
N ARG A 417 18.00 -2.99 -9.34
CA ARG A 417 18.79 -3.83 -8.41
C ARG A 417 19.87 -4.62 -9.15
N GLU A 418 19.53 -5.28 -10.25
CA GLU A 418 20.49 -6.02 -11.09
C GLU A 418 21.58 -5.11 -11.66
N TYR A 419 21.21 -3.94 -12.16
CA TYR A 419 22.17 -2.98 -12.71
C TYR A 419 23.23 -2.57 -11.68
N TRP A 420 22.81 -2.18 -10.46
CA TRP A 420 23.73 -1.75 -9.40
C TRP A 420 24.49 -2.92 -8.75
N LYS A 421 24.01 -4.13 -8.90
CA LYS A 421 24.76 -5.35 -8.56
C LYS A 421 25.91 -5.61 -9.56
N GLY A 422 25.80 -5.10 -10.78
CA GLY A 422 26.78 -5.23 -11.84
C GLY A 422 26.40 -6.23 -12.93
N ASP A 423 25.13 -6.66 -12.95
CA ASP A 423 24.60 -7.53 -13.99
C ASP A 423 24.42 -6.74 -15.31
N ASN A 424 24.55 -7.43 -16.45
CA ASN A 424 24.45 -6.78 -17.75
C ASN A 424 22.99 -6.62 -18.20
N VAL A 425 22.34 -5.55 -17.76
CA VAL A 425 20.93 -5.22 -18.04
C VAL A 425 20.76 -3.80 -18.59
N SER A 426 21.75 -3.28 -19.31
CA SER A 426 21.82 -1.88 -19.75
C SER A 426 20.62 -1.44 -20.56
N THR A 427 20.12 -2.27 -21.47
CA THR A 427 18.95 -1.98 -22.33
C THR A 427 17.70 -1.81 -21.49
N ASP A 428 17.44 -2.74 -20.57
CA ASP A 428 16.29 -2.67 -19.69
C ASP A 428 16.43 -1.49 -18.71
N PHE A 429 17.62 -1.26 -18.17
CA PHE A 429 17.89 -0.13 -17.30
C PHE A 429 17.57 1.21 -17.98
N ALA A 430 17.98 1.39 -19.23
CA ALA A 430 17.67 2.58 -20.00
C ALA A 430 16.17 2.78 -20.19
N ALA A 431 15.42 1.71 -20.48
CA ALA A 431 13.97 1.76 -20.59
C ALA A 431 13.31 2.13 -19.24
N ARG A 432 13.79 1.55 -18.14
CA ARG A 432 13.27 1.83 -16.77
C ARG A 432 13.54 3.28 -16.39
N LEU A 433 14.76 3.79 -16.61
CA LEU A 433 15.16 5.17 -16.31
C LEU A 433 14.25 6.21 -16.98
N LEU A 434 13.76 5.91 -18.17
CA LEU A 434 12.92 6.80 -18.96
C LEU A 434 11.40 6.58 -18.81
N GLY A 435 10.96 5.90 -17.74
CA GLY A 435 9.55 5.74 -17.38
C GLY A 435 8.88 4.51 -17.98
N SER A 436 9.64 3.53 -18.45
CA SER A 436 9.11 2.24 -18.94
C SER A 436 8.09 2.38 -20.08
N GLY A 437 8.46 3.13 -21.12
CA GLY A 437 7.58 3.39 -22.28
C GLY A 437 7.15 2.13 -23.02
N ASP A 438 7.97 1.08 -22.99
CA ASP A 438 7.65 -0.25 -23.51
C ASP A 438 6.42 -0.89 -22.84
N LEU A 439 6.15 -0.54 -21.58
CA LEU A 439 5.00 -1.02 -20.81
C LEU A 439 3.78 -0.10 -20.93
N TYR A 440 3.99 1.21 -20.97
CA TYR A 440 2.89 2.17 -20.75
C TYR A 440 2.51 3.00 -21.99
N ASP A 441 3.46 3.38 -22.87
CA ASP A 441 3.15 4.27 -24.01
C ASP A 441 2.19 3.63 -25.02
N LEU A 442 2.38 2.37 -25.35
CA LEU A 442 1.56 1.64 -26.33
C LEU A 442 0.08 1.54 -25.97
N ARG A 443 -0.26 1.74 -24.69
CA ARG A 443 -1.65 1.68 -24.18
C ARG A 443 -2.21 3.06 -23.85
N GLY A 444 -1.59 4.13 -24.33
CA GLY A 444 -2.03 5.51 -24.12
C GLY A 444 -1.91 6.00 -22.68
N ARG A 445 -1.10 5.31 -21.86
CA ARG A 445 -0.81 5.70 -20.48
C ARG A 445 0.34 6.70 -20.43
N ARG A 446 0.51 7.35 -19.33
CA ARG A 446 1.52 8.39 -19.13
C ARG A 446 2.77 7.83 -18.44
N PRO A 447 3.94 8.51 -18.53
CA PRO A 447 5.15 8.09 -17.82
C PRO A 447 4.95 7.89 -16.31
N TRP A 448 4.15 8.73 -15.68
CA TRP A 448 3.84 8.67 -14.26
C TRP A 448 3.04 7.41 -13.83
N ALA A 449 2.48 6.65 -14.80
CA ALA A 449 1.82 5.39 -14.52
C ALA A 449 2.79 4.35 -13.94
N SER A 450 4.09 4.47 -14.26
CA SER A 450 5.14 3.70 -13.60
C SER A 450 5.37 4.24 -12.20
N VAL A 451 4.85 3.57 -11.17
CA VAL A 451 5.23 3.81 -9.79
C VAL A 451 6.52 3.05 -9.54
N ASN A 452 7.61 3.81 -9.52
CA ASN A 452 8.96 3.29 -9.39
C ASN A 452 9.33 3.11 -7.92
N PHE A 453 9.87 1.97 -7.56
CA PHE A 453 10.38 1.70 -6.22
C PHE A 453 11.63 0.81 -6.27
N ILE A 454 12.50 0.94 -5.28
CA ILE A 454 13.64 0.05 -5.07
C ILE A 454 13.27 -0.99 -4.03
N THR A 455 12.53 -0.58 -3.02
CA THR A 455 12.12 -1.32 -1.84
C THR A 455 10.69 -0.94 -1.49
N ALA A 456 9.98 -1.84 -0.84
CA ALA A 456 8.64 -1.65 -0.31
C ALA A 456 8.53 -2.33 1.08
N HIS A 457 7.35 -2.33 1.68
CA HIS A 457 7.11 -3.00 2.95
C HIS A 457 7.49 -4.49 2.93
N ASP A 458 7.30 -5.15 1.78
CA ASP A 458 7.71 -6.53 1.51
C ASP A 458 9.10 -6.55 0.85
N GLY A 459 9.96 -7.43 1.31
CA GLY A 459 11.35 -7.50 0.87
C GLY A 459 12.34 -6.79 1.82
N PHE A 460 13.57 -6.66 1.36
CA PHE A 460 14.62 -5.96 2.10
C PHE A 460 14.39 -4.44 2.11
N THR A 461 14.77 -3.78 3.21
CA THR A 461 15.00 -2.34 3.24
C THR A 461 16.20 -1.97 2.36
N LEU A 462 16.37 -0.71 2.02
CA LEU A 462 17.52 -0.26 1.21
C LEU A 462 18.87 -0.60 1.86
N ASN A 463 18.98 -0.49 3.18
CA ASN A 463 20.18 -0.90 3.88
C ASN A 463 20.42 -2.41 3.84
N ASP A 464 19.35 -3.19 4.01
CA ASP A 464 19.47 -4.65 3.97
C ASP A 464 19.75 -5.16 2.56
N LEU A 465 19.23 -4.50 1.52
CA LEU A 465 19.50 -4.79 0.12
C LEU A 465 20.99 -4.73 -0.23
N VAL A 466 21.74 -3.84 0.43
CA VAL A 466 23.20 -3.68 0.24
C VAL A 466 24.03 -4.39 1.30
N SER A 467 23.39 -5.10 2.24
CA SER A 467 24.06 -5.70 3.39
C SER A 467 23.87 -7.21 3.52
N TYR A 468 22.85 -7.77 2.88
CA TYR A 468 22.49 -9.18 3.00
C TYR A 468 22.32 -9.84 1.64
N ASN A 469 22.92 -11.01 1.45
CA ASN A 469 22.64 -11.88 0.31
C ASN A 469 21.46 -12.82 0.60
N GLU A 470 21.35 -13.27 1.84
CA GLU A 470 20.35 -14.24 2.29
C GLU A 470 19.31 -13.57 3.19
N LYS A 471 18.08 -14.08 3.19
CA LYS A 471 17.04 -13.63 4.12
C LYS A 471 17.25 -14.21 5.53
N HIS A 472 16.89 -13.44 6.54
CA HIS A 472 17.02 -13.78 7.95
C HIS A 472 15.65 -13.64 8.66
N ASN A 473 14.69 -14.53 8.31
CA ASN A 473 13.31 -14.49 8.80
C ASN A 473 13.03 -15.45 9.95
N ALA A 474 14.07 -15.97 10.63
CA ALA A 474 13.88 -16.95 11.70
C ALA A 474 12.94 -16.47 12.82
N ASP A 475 12.94 -15.16 13.11
CA ASP A 475 12.06 -14.55 14.12
C ASP A 475 10.56 -14.59 13.76
N ASN A 476 10.21 -14.91 12.50
CA ASN A 476 8.83 -15.10 12.07
C ASN A 476 8.25 -16.48 12.49
N GLY A 477 9.13 -17.40 12.96
CA GLY A 477 8.70 -18.72 13.44
C GLY A 477 8.26 -19.67 12.32
N GLU A 478 8.75 -19.47 11.09
CA GLU A 478 8.45 -20.28 9.89
C GLU A 478 9.69 -20.97 9.31
N ASP A 479 10.68 -21.22 10.16
CA ASP A 479 11.94 -21.88 9.79
C ASP A 479 12.67 -21.21 8.63
N ASN A 480 12.52 -19.88 8.47
CA ASN A 480 13.07 -19.08 7.39
C ASN A 480 12.57 -19.48 5.97
N ASN A 481 11.38 -20.10 5.88
CA ASN A 481 10.79 -20.50 4.60
C ASN A 481 9.96 -19.38 3.94
N ASP A 482 9.47 -18.44 4.73
CA ASP A 482 8.67 -17.29 4.31
C ASP A 482 9.51 -16.22 3.60
N GLY A 483 8.84 -15.31 2.88
CA GLY A 483 9.49 -14.24 2.12
C GLY A 483 10.24 -14.70 0.86
N HIS A 484 10.76 -13.75 0.10
CA HIS A 484 11.45 -14.01 -1.18
C HIS A 484 12.84 -14.63 -0.96
N ASN A 485 13.20 -15.60 -1.81
CA ASN A 485 14.55 -16.18 -1.82
C ASN A 485 15.52 -15.41 -2.73
N ASP A 486 15.02 -14.82 -3.83
CA ASP A 486 15.82 -14.01 -4.76
C ASP A 486 15.50 -12.53 -4.55
N ASN A 487 16.32 -11.87 -3.74
CA ASN A 487 16.18 -10.44 -3.40
C ASN A 487 16.94 -9.54 -4.38
N ARG A 488 17.75 -10.10 -5.30
CA ARG A 488 18.67 -9.35 -6.16
C ARG A 488 19.54 -8.38 -5.35
N SER A 489 19.86 -8.77 -4.13
CA SER A 489 20.70 -8.04 -3.19
C SER A 489 22.16 -8.39 -3.34
N TYR A 490 23.05 -7.59 -2.76
CA TYR A 490 24.47 -7.90 -2.69
C TYR A 490 25.11 -7.30 -1.44
N ASN A 491 25.79 -8.12 -0.65
CA ASN A 491 26.37 -7.73 0.64
C ASN A 491 27.75 -7.04 0.57
N TYR A 492 28.34 -6.95 -0.62
CA TYR A 492 29.65 -6.35 -0.89
C TYR A 492 30.83 -6.93 -0.10
N GLY A 493 30.72 -8.20 0.31
CA GLY A 493 31.82 -8.97 0.88
C GLY A 493 31.58 -9.56 2.27
N GLU A 494 30.65 -9.00 3.04
CA GLU A 494 30.29 -9.51 4.37
C GLU A 494 28.77 -9.50 4.57
N GLU A 495 28.24 -10.59 5.14
CA GLU A 495 26.82 -10.74 5.41
C GLU A 495 26.43 -9.96 6.69
N GLY A 496 25.48 -9.03 6.55
CA GLY A 496 25.01 -8.21 7.66
C GLY A 496 25.95 -7.06 8.05
N PRO A 497 25.91 -6.60 9.31
CA PRO A 497 26.74 -5.51 9.81
C PRO A 497 28.23 -5.80 9.69
N THR A 498 29.03 -4.77 9.39
CA THR A 498 30.50 -4.89 9.25
C THR A 498 31.20 -3.68 9.86
N GLU A 499 32.46 -3.87 10.31
CA GLU A 499 33.37 -2.79 10.71
C GLU A 499 34.41 -2.46 9.61
N ASN A 500 34.36 -3.16 8.48
CA ASN A 500 35.28 -2.91 7.36
C ASN A 500 34.94 -1.58 6.67
N PRO A 501 35.81 -0.56 6.73
CA PRO A 501 35.54 0.77 6.21
C PRO A 501 35.31 0.79 4.69
N ASP A 502 35.94 -0.10 3.92
CA ASP A 502 35.79 -0.14 2.47
C ASP A 502 34.42 -0.69 2.06
N ILE A 503 33.93 -1.72 2.80
CA ILE A 503 32.60 -2.27 2.60
C ILE A 503 31.56 -1.23 3.00
N ILE A 504 31.73 -0.58 4.17
CA ILE A 504 30.81 0.49 4.62
C ILE A 504 30.74 1.61 3.55
N ALA A 505 31.89 2.12 3.08
CA ALA A 505 31.93 3.15 2.08
C ALA A 505 31.23 2.74 0.77
N THR A 506 31.40 1.48 0.39
CA THR A 506 30.73 0.93 -0.82
C THR A 506 29.22 0.85 -0.64
N ARG A 507 28.74 0.33 0.50
CA ARG A 507 27.31 0.26 0.84
C ARG A 507 26.66 1.64 0.88
N GLU A 508 27.33 2.62 1.52
CA GLU A 508 26.84 4.00 1.57
C GLU A 508 26.74 4.64 0.18
N ARG A 509 27.72 4.38 -0.69
CA ARG A 509 27.68 4.82 -2.09
C ARG A 509 26.54 4.17 -2.85
N GLN A 510 26.35 2.88 -2.69
CA GLN A 510 25.25 2.16 -3.37
C GLN A 510 23.87 2.62 -2.91
N LYS A 511 23.67 2.91 -1.63
CA LYS A 511 22.42 3.54 -1.16
C LYS A 511 22.16 4.86 -1.88
N ARG A 512 23.19 5.72 -2.05
CA ARG A 512 23.07 6.97 -2.82
C ARG A 512 22.79 6.70 -4.30
N ASN A 513 23.37 5.67 -4.91
CA ASN A 513 23.11 5.30 -6.30
C ASN A 513 21.65 4.87 -6.51
N PHE A 514 21.12 4.03 -5.62
CA PHE A 514 19.72 3.61 -5.69
C PHE A 514 18.77 4.79 -5.53
N LEU A 515 18.98 5.65 -4.55
CA LEU A 515 18.12 6.82 -4.31
C LEU A 515 18.21 7.84 -5.47
N THR A 516 19.40 8.05 -6.03
CA THR A 516 19.56 8.92 -7.21
C THR A 516 18.82 8.34 -8.42
N THR A 517 18.99 7.05 -8.68
CA THR A 517 18.30 6.36 -9.78
C THR A 517 16.80 6.48 -9.61
N LEU A 518 16.26 6.18 -8.40
CA LEU A 518 14.84 6.27 -8.11
C LEU A 518 14.27 7.67 -8.38
N LEU A 519 14.91 8.67 -7.81
CA LEU A 519 14.39 10.04 -7.82
C LEU A 519 14.62 10.77 -9.14
N PHE A 520 15.56 10.33 -9.96
CA PHE A 520 15.85 10.94 -11.27
C PHE A 520 15.32 10.15 -12.45
N SER A 521 14.80 8.96 -12.24
CA SER A 521 14.02 8.24 -13.25
C SER A 521 12.70 8.95 -13.53
N HIS A 522 12.27 8.93 -14.78
CA HIS A 522 10.91 9.30 -15.13
C HIS A 522 9.90 8.28 -14.58
N GLY A 523 8.73 8.74 -14.20
CA GLY A 523 7.73 7.98 -13.47
C GLY A 523 7.41 8.61 -12.13
N THR A 524 6.62 7.94 -11.30
CA THR A 524 6.27 8.37 -9.93
C THR A 524 7.16 7.62 -8.95
N PRO A 525 8.11 8.27 -8.26
CA PRO A 525 8.95 7.60 -7.29
C PRO A 525 8.19 7.31 -6.00
N MET A 526 8.37 6.10 -5.45
CA MET A 526 7.93 5.69 -4.13
C MET A 526 9.14 5.34 -3.26
N LEU A 527 9.23 5.94 -2.09
CA LEU A 527 10.27 5.75 -1.09
C LEU A 527 9.69 5.02 0.12
N LEU A 528 10.31 3.93 0.54
CA LEU A 528 9.97 3.23 1.78
C LEU A 528 10.46 4.05 2.98
N ALA A 529 9.59 4.25 3.97
CA ALA A 529 9.92 5.00 5.20
C ALA A 529 11.13 4.42 5.93
N GLY A 530 12.12 5.28 6.15
CA GLY A 530 13.39 4.93 6.80
C GLY A 530 14.54 4.61 5.84
N ASP A 531 14.29 4.39 4.56
CA ASP A 531 15.36 4.15 3.58
C ASP A 531 16.21 5.39 3.36
N GLU A 532 15.63 6.58 3.54
CA GLU A 532 16.33 7.86 3.45
C GLU A 532 17.44 8.06 4.51
N PHE A 533 17.48 7.23 5.53
CA PHE A 533 18.56 7.20 6.51
C PHE A 533 19.09 5.80 6.83
N GLY A 534 18.77 4.81 5.95
CA GLY A 534 19.37 3.48 6.04
C GLY A 534 18.82 2.61 7.15
N ARG A 535 17.50 2.63 7.41
CA ARG A 535 16.81 1.69 8.31
C ARG A 535 17.12 0.25 7.95
N THR A 536 17.31 -0.61 8.96
CA THR A 536 17.48 -2.05 8.79
C THR A 536 16.37 -2.83 9.47
N GLN A 537 15.96 -3.93 8.85
CA GLN A 537 15.17 -5.01 9.45
C GLN A 537 16.03 -6.23 9.80
N LYS A 538 17.37 -6.03 9.89
CA LYS A 538 18.36 -7.04 10.23
C LYS A 538 18.34 -8.26 9.29
N GLY A 539 18.04 -8.00 8.02
CA GLY A 539 17.92 -9.04 6.98
C GLY A 539 16.58 -9.79 6.98
N ASN A 540 15.60 -9.39 7.80
CA ASN A 540 14.26 -9.91 7.68
C ASN A 540 13.57 -9.23 6.49
N ASN A 541 13.22 -10.00 5.47
CA ASN A 541 12.58 -9.51 4.26
C ASN A 541 11.07 -9.76 4.20
N ASN A 542 10.45 -10.15 5.31
CA ASN A 542 9.03 -10.45 5.40
C ASN A 542 8.49 -10.07 6.80
N GLY A 543 8.53 -8.78 7.12
CA GLY A 543 8.18 -8.27 8.45
C GLY A 543 6.69 -8.30 8.81
N TYR A 544 5.85 -9.09 8.10
CA TYR A 544 4.39 -9.07 8.22
C TYR A 544 3.87 -9.35 9.64
N CYS A 545 4.59 -10.15 10.40
CA CYS A 545 4.25 -10.53 11.77
C CYS A 545 5.18 -9.91 12.83
N GLN A 546 6.05 -8.97 12.45
CA GLN A 546 7.04 -8.35 13.34
C GLN A 546 6.56 -7.01 13.90
N ASP A 547 5.58 -7.06 14.81
CA ASP A 547 5.20 -5.89 15.61
C ASP A 547 6.23 -5.64 16.72
N SER A 548 7.46 -5.35 16.33
CA SER A 548 8.65 -5.26 17.18
C SER A 548 9.67 -4.26 16.62
N GLU A 549 10.78 -4.09 17.35
CA GLU A 549 11.93 -3.26 16.94
C GLU A 549 12.59 -3.71 15.61
N ILE A 550 12.22 -4.87 15.07
CA ILE A 550 12.66 -5.30 13.73
C ILE A 550 12.01 -4.39 12.68
N SER A 551 10.71 -4.12 12.83
CA SER A 551 9.93 -3.35 11.86
C SER A 551 9.73 -1.88 12.24
N TRP A 552 9.81 -1.55 13.56
CA TRP A 552 9.64 -0.16 14.00
C TRP A 552 10.87 0.68 13.64
N ILE A 553 10.63 1.90 13.19
CA ILE A 553 11.70 2.84 12.85
C ILE A 553 12.39 3.32 14.13
N ASP A 554 13.70 3.07 14.23
CA ASP A 554 14.53 3.62 15.32
C ASP A 554 14.94 5.05 14.97
N TRP A 555 14.38 6.00 15.71
CA TRP A 555 14.69 7.43 15.59
C TRP A 555 15.85 7.86 16.45
N LYS A 556 16.40 6.95 17.26
CA LYS A 556 17.50 7.25 18.19
C LYS A 556 18.80 6.76 17.58
N GLY A 557 19.83 7.56 17.69
CA GLY A 557 21.17 7.12 17.36
C GLY A 557 21.48 7.06 15.86
N LEU A 558 20.85 7.92 15.05
CA LEU A 558 21.26 8.10 13.65
C LEU A 558 22.75 8.42 13.62
N SER A 559 23.51 7.62 12.88
CA SER A 559 24.94 7.85 12.65
C SER A 559 25.17 9.09 11.78
N GLU A 560 26.43 9.53 11.67
CA GLU A 560 26.80 10.60 10.73
C GLU A 560 26.45 10.21 9.28
N ASN A 561 26.63 8.93 8.92
CA ASN A 561 26.27 8.41 7.60
C ASN A 561 24.77 8.45 7.34
N ASP A 562 23.95 8.07 8.33
CA ASP A 562 22.49 8.09 8.22
C ASP A 562 21.98 9.54 8.05
N ALA A 563 22.53 10.47 8.83
CA ALA A 563 22.20 11.89 8.72
C ALA A 563 22.62 12.47 7.35
N ALA A 564 23.79 12.07 6.83
CA ALA A 564 24.27 12.47 5.52
C ALA A 564 23.40 11.89 4.39
N LEU A 565 22.98 10.62 4.48
CA LEU A 565 22.11 9.98 3.51
C LEU A 565 20.72 10.66 3.48
N ARG A 566 20.18 11.00 4.64
CA ARG A 566 18.90 11.75 4.73
C ARG A 566 18.97 13.11 4.08
N GLU A 567 20.03 13.87 4.33
CA GLU A 567 20.22 15.19 3.71
C GLU A 567 20.44 15.06 2.20
N PHE A 568 21.16 14.04 1.75
CA PHE A 568 21.33 13.72 0.34
C PHE A 568 19.98 13.41 -0.32
N THR A 569 19.15 12.56 0.29
CA THR A 569 17.80 12.22 -0.20
C THR A 569 16.93 13.47 -0.30
N ARG A 570 16.93 14.32 0.74
CA ARG A 570 16.20 15.59 0.73
C ARG A 570 16.64 16.50 -0.43
N ARG A 571 17.95 16.58 -0.69
CA ARG A 571 18.50 17.33 -1.84
C ARG A 571 18.01 16.76 -3.18
N LEU A 572 18.01 15.45 -3.35
CA LEU A 572 17.52 14.80 -4.59
C LEU A 572 16.04 15.10 -4.85
N ILE A 573 15.20 15.01 -3.81
CA ILE A 573 13.76 15.32 -3.93
C ILE A 573 13.56 16.79 -4.30
N ALA A 574 14.31 17.70 -3.68
CA ALA A 574 14.26 19.13 -4.00
C ALA A 574 14.69 19.42 -5.44
N LEU A 575 15.76 18.79 -5.92
CA LEU A 575 16.19 18.89 -7.32
C LEU A 575 15.13 18.37 -8.29
N ARG A 576 14.55 17.19 -8.01
CA ARG A 576 13.45 16.68 -8.82
C ARG A 576 12.26 17.63 -8.86
N ALA A 577 11.88 18.22 -7.71
CA ALA A 577 10.78 19.16 -7.63
C ALA A 577 11.06 20.46 -8.43
N GLN A 578 12.31 20.92 -8.44
CA GLN A 578 12.72 22.13 -9.12
C GLN A 578 12.92 21.92 -10.63
N GLN A 579 13.48 20.79 -11.06
CA GLN A 579 13.92 20.56 -12.43
C GLN A 579 12.90 19.82 -13.30
N PRO A 580 12.28 20.48 -14.31
CA PRO A 580 11.30 19.83 -15.20
C PRO A 580 11.86 18.65 -16.01
N LEU A 581 13.16 18.64 -16.31
CA LEU A 581 13.81 17.56 -17.05
C LEU A 581 13.78 16.21 -16.30
N LEU A 582 13.65 16.24 -14.97
CA LEU A 582 13.59 15.04 -14.13
C LEU A 582 12.15 14.54 -13.91
N ARG A 583 11.15 15.24 -14.48
CA ARG A 583 9.73 14.94 -14.33
C ARG A 583 9.06 14.94 -15.70
N ARG A 584 8.65 13.78 -16.17
CA ARG A 584 8.04 13.63 -17.48
C ARG A 584 6.52 13.55 -17.36
N GLU A 585 5.82 14.46 -18.02
CA GLU A 585 4.35 14.50 -18.02
C GLU A 585 3.73 13.69 -19.17
N SER A 586 4.42 13.61 -20.29
CA SER A 586 3.93 13.01 -21.52
C SER A 586 5.09 12.38 -22.30
N TRP A 587 4.79 11.35 -23.08
CA TRP A 587 5.75 10.77 -24.03
C TRP A 587 6.11 11.70 -25.18
N ARG A 588 5.31 12.75 -25.40
CA ARG A 588 5.43 13.72 -26.49
C ARG A 588 5.64 15.14 -25.95
N ASP A 589 6.55 15.27 -25.00
CA ASP A 589 6.84 16.51 -24.29
C ASP A 589 8.02 17.31 -24.88
N GLY A 590 8.56 16.90 -26.04
CA GLY A 590 9.66 17.58 -26.71
C GLY A 590 11.03 17.31 -26.10
N LEU A 591 11.15 16.35 -25.17
CA LEU A 591 12.45 15.95 -24.66
C LEU A 591 13.32 15.31 -25.74
N GLU A 592 14.56 15.78 -25.85
CA GLU A 592 15.62 15.13 -26.62
C GLU A 592 16.48 14.28 -25.70
N ILE A 593 16.57 12.98 -25.99
CA ILE A 593 17.30 12.00 -25.19
C ILE A 593 18.40 11.42 -26.05
N ARG A 594 19.65 11.46 -25.54
CA ARG A 594 20.81 10.92 -26.24
C ARG A 594 21.59 10.01 -25.29
N TRP A 595 21.95 8.82 -25.78
CA TRP A 595 22.75 7.85 -25.06
C TRP A 595 24.19 7.86 -25.55
N PHE A 596 25.14 7.75 -24.61
CA PHE A 596 26.57 7.80 -24.88
C PHE A 596 27.28 6.60 -24.29
N ASN A 597 28.28 6.10 -25.02
CA ASN A 597 29.28 5.17 -24.50
C ASN A 597 30.41 5.92 -23.77
N ALA A 598 31.31 5.19 -23.11
CA ALA A 598 32.42 5.79 -22.38
C ALA A 598 33.37 6.63 -23.26
N GLY A 599 33.45 6.36 -24.57
CA GLY A 599 34.21 7.18 -25.53
C GLY A 599 33.54 8.50 -25.89
N GLY A 600 32.39 8.85 -25.28
CA GLY A 600 31.66 10.10 -25.55
C GLY A 600 30.87 10.11 -26.86
N GLY A 601 30.92 9.05 -27.64
CA GLY A 601 30.11 8.86 -28.85
C GLY A 601 28.73 8.28 -28.55
N PRO A 602 27.80 8.30 -29.54
CA PRO A 602 26.51 7.66 -29.40
C PRO A 602 26.64 6.18 -29.07
N GLN A 603 25.78 5.67 -28.15
CA GLN A 603 25.68 4.25 -27.84
C GLN A 603 25.29 3.46 -29.09
N GLN A 604 26.10 2.47 -29.48
CA GLN A 604 25.85 1.62 -30.63
C GLN A 604 25.03 0.39 -30.25
N ALA A 605 24.35 -0.22 -31.25
CA ALA A 605 23.45 -1.34 -31.00
C ALA A 605 24.15 -2.51 -30.28
N GLU A 606 25.36 -2.86 -30.69
CA GLU A 606 26.14 -3.95 -30.11
C GLU A 606 26.60 -3.66 -28.68
N GLN A 607 26.80 -2.41 -28.33
CA GLN A 607 27.28 -1.96 -27.02
C GLN A 607 26.24 -2.08 -25.91
N TRP A 608 24.96 -2.17 -26.27
CA TRP A 608 23.90 -2.37 -25.29
C TRP A 608 23.97 -3.74 -24.61
N ASP A 609 24.52 -4.72 -25.29
CA ASP A 609 24.67 -6.09 -24.79
C ASP A 609 26.05 -6.35 -24.15
N GLU A 610 27.03 -5.47 -24.36
CA GLU A 610 28.44 -5.71 -23.98
C GLU A 610 28.85 -4.90 -22.73
N GLY A 611 28.20 -3.82 -22.42
CA GLY A 611 28.68 -2.89 -21.41
C GLY A 611 27.58 -2.26 -20.57
N SER A 612 27.91 -1.99 -19.31
CA SER A 612 26.98 -1.43 -18.37
C SER A 612 27.27 0.04 -18.00
N THR A 613 28.42 0.60 -18.43
CA THR A 613 28.72 2.03 -18.24
C THR A 613 28.00 2.83 -19.30
N LEU A 614 27.14 3.75 -18.87
CA LEU A 614 26.26 4.52 -19.73
C LEU A 614 26.33 6.00 -19.43
N GLY A 615 26.20 6.84 -20.48
CA GLY A 615 25.85 8.24 -20.35
C GLY A 615 24.49 8.52 -20.96
N VAL A 616 23.66 9.34 -20.33
CA VAL A 616 22.42 9.84 -20.91
C VAL A 616 22.33 11.34 -20.76
N SER A 617 22.03 12.04 -21.86
CA SER A 617 21.60 13.43 -21.78
C SER A 617 20.12 13.56 -22.03
N ILE A 618 19.48 14.43 -21.24
CA ILE A 618 18.10 14.83 -21.40
C ILE A 618 18.09 16.33 -21.58
N SER A 619 17.53 16.78 -22.70
CA SER A 619 17.47 18.18 -23.09
C SER A 619 16.04 18.58 -23.43
N ARG A 620 15.71 19.84 -23.22
CA ARG A 620 14.43 20.40 -23.65
C ARG A 620 14.64 21.77 -24.27
N PRO A 621 14.86 21.83 -25.59
CA PRO A 621 15.23 23.06 -26.29
C PRO A 621 14.19 24.19 -26.24
N ASP A 622 12.92 23.86 -26.04
CA ASP A 622 11.79 24.80 -25.94
C ASP A 622 11.52 25.35 -24.54
N LEU A 623 12.27 24.92 -23.52
CA LEU A 623 12.19 25.53 -22.19
C LEU A 623 12.58 26.99 -22.22
N GLN A 624 11.74 27.83 -21.61
CA GLN A 624 12.11 29.25 -21.41
C GLN A 624 13.29 29.34 -20.43
N GLN A 625 14.21 30.26 -20.73
CA GLN A 625 15.31 30.54 -19.82
C GLN A 625 14.78 31.20 -18.56
N GLU A 626 14.83 30.45 -17.47
CA GLU A 626 14.51 30.92 -16.12
C GLU A 626 15.70 30.64 -15.20
N ASP A 627 15.99 31.54 -14.27
CA ASP A 627 17.08 31.38 -13.32
C ASP A 627 16.91 30.09 -12.50
N GLY A 628 17.93 29.25 -12.54
CA GLY A 628 17.98 27.99 -11.78
C GLY A 628 17.31 26.79 -12.45
N ILE A 629 16.70 26.94 -13.63
CA ILE A 629 16.18 25.84 -14.44
C ILE A 629 17.26 25.35 -15.41
N TRP A 630 17.42 24.00 -15.46
CA TRP A 630 18.40 23.38 -16.35
C TRP A 630 17.81 23.17 -17.75
N HIS A 631 18.61 23.47 -18.78
CA HIS A 631 18.24 23.16 -20.16
C HIS A 631 18.67 21.79 -20.60
N ASP A 632 19.80 21.34 -20.05
CA ASP A 632 20.36 20.02 -20.31
C ASP A 632 20.84 19.40 -19.00
N VAL A 633 20.68 18.10 -18.91
CA VAL A 633 21.27 17.27 -17.87
C VAL A 633 22.03 16.13 -18.55
N LEU A 634 23.19 15.79 -18.00
CA LEU A 634 23.97 14.60 -18.41
C LEU A 634 24.23 13.77 -17.16
N MET A 635 23.77 12.53 -17.18
CA MET A 635 24.02 11.55 -16.14
C MET A 635 24.96 10.48 -16.66
N LEU A 636 26.01 10.19 -15.91
CA LEU A 636 26.96 9.11 -16.19
C LEU A 636 26.80 8.04 -15.12
N PHE A 637 26.71 6.78 -15.54
CA PHE A 637 26.47 5.61 -14.68
C PHE A 637 27.61 4.62 -14.84
N ASN A 638 28.24 4.22 -13.75
CA ASN A 638 29.24 3.16 -13.72
C ASN A 638 28.88 2.11 -12.63
N PRO A 639 28.31 0.96 -12.97
CA PRO A 639 27.99 -0.07 -12.00
C PRO A 639 29.19 -0.96 -11.62
N PHE A 640 30.31 -0.88 -12.34
CA PHE A 640 31.51 -1.67 -12.10
C PHE A 640 32.32 -1.17 -10.90
N GLU A 641 33.19 -2.00 -10.37
CA GLU A 641 34.08 -1.63 -9.25
C GLU A 641 35.16 -0.62 -9.63
N GLY A 642 35.67 -0.76 -10.84
CA GLY A 642 36.78 0.07 -11.32
C GLY A 642 36.35 1.43 -11.83
N THR A 643 37.27 2.40 -11.77
CA THR A 643 37.10 3.69 -12.44
C THR A 643 37.11 3.49 -13.96
N VAL A 644 36.23 4.21 -14.66
CA VAL A 644 36.14 4.19 -16.12
C VAL A 644 36.41 5.60 -16.64
N PRO A 645 37.42 5.80 -17.52
CA PRO A 645 37.60 7.07 -18.19
C PRO A 645 36.45 7.31 -19.16
N PHE A 646 35.70 8.39 -18.94
CA PHE A 646 34.53 8.74 -19.73
C PHE A 646 34.77 10.09 -20.43
N GLN A 647 34.68 10.10 -21.75
CA GLN A 647 34.77 11.34 -22.52
C GLN A 647 33.48 12.14 -22.42
N ILE A 648 33.50 13.31 -21.76
CA ILE A 648 32.31 14.14 -21.62
C ILE A 648 31.90 14.66 -23.01
N PRO A 649 30.69 14.28 -23.51
CA PRO A 649 30.26 14.72 -24.84
C PRO A 649 29.97 16.21 -24.84
N GLN A 650 30.50 16.89 -25.88
CA GLN A 650 30.20 18.30 -26.12
C GLN A 650 29.22 18.45 -27.27
N PHE A 651 28.07 19.01 -27.02
CA PHE A 651 27.02 19.34 -27.99
C PHE A 651 26.26 20.57 -27.45
N GLY A 652 25.64 21.36 -28.32
CA GLY A 652 24.98 22.60 -27.93
C GLY A 652 25.95 23.70 -27.54
N GLU A 653 25.44 24.81 -26.99
CA GLU A 653 26.22 25.94 -26.54
C GLU A 653 26.51 25.85 -25.03
N GLY A 654 27.66 26.35 -24.61
CA GLY A 654 28.12 26.35 -23.20
C GLY A 654 28.75 25.04 -22.76
N GLY A 655 29.40 25.08 -21.60
CA GLY A 655 30.05 23.92 -20.97
C GLY A 655 29.12 23.20 -19.97
N TRP A 656 29.54 22.04 -19.54
CA TRP A 656 28.90 21.29 -18.46
C TRP A 656 29.38 21.75 -17.09
N VAL A 657 28.51 21.80 -16.12
CA VAL A 657 28.85 22.06 -14.71
C VAL A 657 28.51 20.80 -13.91
N LEU A 658 29.47 20.28 -13.17
CA LEU A 658 29.26 19.12 -12.29
C LEU A 658 28.34 19.55 -11.14
N GLU A 659 27.21 18.91 -11.02
CA GLU A 659 26.25 19.18 -9.95
C GLU A 659 26.56 18.34 -8.70
N PHE A 660 26.77 17.03 -8.87
CA PHE A 660 27.26 16.13 -7.82
C PHE A 660 27.76 14.77 -8.38
N SER A 661 28.47 14.04 -7.53
CA SER A 661 28.78 12.62 -7.73
C SER A 661 28.41 11.83 -6.47
N THR A 662 27.87 10.61 -6.65
CA THR A 662 27.57 9.71 -5.52
C THR A 662 28.84 9.16 -4.88
N ALA A 663 29.98 9.23 -5.56
CA ALA A 663 31.28 8.84 -5.04
C ALA A 663 31.93 9.93 -4.18
N ASP A 664 31.96 11.17 -4.68
CA ASP A 664 32.57 12.31 -4.01
C ASP A 664 31.97 13.61 -4.55
N ASP A 665 31.44 14.46 -3.68
CA ASP A 665 30.83 15.75 -4.00
C ASP A 665 31.86 16.91 -4.00
N ALA A 666 33.12 16.66 -3.69
CA ALA A 666 34.14 17.72 -3.53
C ALA A 666 34.39 18.56 -4.80
N ALA A 667 34.05 18.00 -5.97
CA ALA A 667 34.23 18.70 -7.26
C ALA A 667 32.95 19.42 -7.76
N ALA A 668 31.86 19.46 -6.97
CA ALA A 668 30.63 20.15 -7.34
C ALA A 668 30.88 21.62 -7.70
N GLY A 669 30.28 22.11 -8.78
CA GLY A 669 30.46 23.42 -9.33
C GLY A 669 31.62 23.57 -10.34
N THR A 670 32.42 22.52 -10.57
CA THR A 670 33.47 22.51 -11.59
C THR A 670 32.88 22.60 -12.99
N ALA A 671 33.37 23.52 -13.81
CA ALA A 671 32.93 23.71 -15.19
C ALA A 671 33.86 22.98 -16.18
N PHE A 672 33.26 22.35 -17.19
CA PHE A 672 33.89 21.59 -18.27
C PHE A 672 33.46 22.22 -19.59
N THR A 673 34.35 23.05 -20.19
CA THR A 673 34.04 23.82 -21.40
C THR A 673 34.56 23.16 -22.68
N GLU A 674 35.39 22.14 -22.55
CA GLU A 674 35.98 21.37 -23.67
C GLU A 674 35.73 19.90 -23.47
N THR A 675 35.95 19.09 -24.52
CA THR A 675 35.92 17.61 -24.38
C THR A 675 37.04 17.20 -23.43
N VAL A 676 36.64 16.65 -22.29
CA VAL A 676 37.54 16.27 -21.22
C VAL A 676 37.27 14.80 -20.88
N GLU A 677 38.32 14.06 -20.62
CA GLU A 677 38.23 12.75 -20.00
C GLU A 677 37.92 12.92 -18.51
N TYR A 678 36.82 12.36 -18.07
CA TYR A 678 36.38 12.36 -16.68
C TYR A 678 36.56 10.98 -16.09
N GLU A 679 37.28 10.87 -15.00
CA GLU A 679 37.48 9.63 -14.26
C GLU A 679 36.20 9.26 -13.49
N LEU A 680 35.29 8.55 -14.16
CA LEU A 680 34.04 8.12 -13.57
C LEU A 680 34.31 7.00 -12.56
N ALA A 681 34.21 7.31 -11.28
CA ALA A 681 34.50 6.39 -10.19
C ALA A 681 33.68 5.12 -10.28
N GLY A 682 34.22 4.02 -9.76
CA GLY A 682 33.51 2.74 -9.69
C GLY A 682 32.26 2.83 -8.81
N ARG A 683 31.19 2.15 -9.21
CA ARG A 683 29.90 2.12 -8.52
C ARG A 683 29.39 3.50 -8.19
N SER A 684 29.28 4.37 -9.22
CA SER A 684 28.86 5.75 -9.03
C SER A 684 27.95 6.28 -10.14
N ILE A 685 27.22 7.33 -9.77
CA ILE A 685 26.52 8.24 -10.70
C ILE A 685 27.20 9.60 -10.59
N THR A 686 27.40 10.22 -11.73
CA THR A 686 27.81 11.63 -11.79
C THR A 686 26.82 12.42 -12.63
N LEU A 687 26.36 13.54 -12.08
CA LEU A 687 25.39 14.43 -12.71
C LEU A 687 26.07 15.74 -13.12
N PHE A 688 25.91 16.08 -14.39
CA PHE A 688 26.26 17.37 -14.94
C PHE A 688 25.02 18.11 -15.43
N ARG A 689 25.04 19.41 -15.38
CA ARG A 689 23.98 20.26 -15.86
C ARG A 689 24.51 21.39 -16.76
N ARG A 690 23.63 21.96 -17.57
CA ARG A 690 23.78 23.26 -18.21
C ARG A 690 22.69 24.20 -17.70
N PRO A 691 23.06 25.42 -17.29
CA PRO A 691 22.10 26.44 -16.87
C PRO A 691 21.21 26.91 -18.02
#